data_36c6f91083d969465ca5e6462b688702
#
_entry.id   36c6f91083d969465ca5e6462b688702
#
_cell.length_a   1.000
_cell.length_b   1.000
_cell.length_c   1.000
_cell.angle_alpha   90.00
_cell.angle_beta   90.00
_cell.angle_gamma   90.00
#
_symmetry.space_group_name_H-M   'P 1'
#
loop_
_entity.id
_entity.type
_entity.pdbx_description
1 polymer ?
#
loop_
_entity_poly.entity_id
_entity_poly.type
_entity_poly.pdbx_seq_one_letter_code
_entity_poly.pdbx_strand_id
1 'polypeptide(L)'
;MTVMRDAILNGFEDERYPGSELFGPRVLGNDAQEKIWFTLREELSSCRSFTWAVAFITQDMLVPLKVVLADLADKGVSGTIITGDYLNFNNPRVFKELQKIPNLKIKIATKAGFHAKGYLFEHENYQTVVVGSANFTRSAVLSNYEWALKVSSNNQANLTKQFAQKIALLEQNSFDITSEWLEEYKANWVKPKANVVRKSVEKITPNKMQQAALKNLNALVANGEKRGLVVSATGTGKTYLGAFAVKDFKPKKFLYVVHRQQIAKKSLESFYKVIGGSKKDFGLLSGSHHELNRKYIFATVQTLSQTDVLASLAEDEFDYILIDEAHRAAAPSYQKILAHFKPQFLLGMTATPERMDEQNVYQIFDYNLAYEIRLRDALEEKMLAPFHYVGVQDYEADGETIDETTGLRYLVSEQRVDYVLREIDYYGYCGKQAKGLVFCSRQDEAKELADLFSKKGHPAIALTNEDSEKRRSEVIAKLVNGKIEYIIAVDLFNEGIDIPALNQIIMLRNTQSSIVFAQQLGRGLRKYPGKNFVTALDFIGNYKNNYLIPIALNQDTSRDKDRAKRETRLPNLIDVSTINFSKVASEKILASLDQVKLDGLRELRQSYQELKNKIGRIPLLYDFYQYGSVSPLVFANNHGLDDYATFLQKMGESVELSKYENQVLTFLTKELLNGKRIHELLLLDLLFKNGKVK
;
A
#
# COMPACT_ATOMS: atom_id res chain seq x y z
N MET A 1 7.68 37.68 -39.89
CA MET A 1 7.13 38.75 -39.04
C MET A 1 5.63 38.59 -38.76
N THR A 2 4.80 38.15 -39.71
CA THR A 2 3.35 37.91 -39.50
C THR A 2 3.05 36.87 -38.44
N VAL A 3 3.76 35.76 -38.47
CA VAL A 3 3.60 34.61 -37.54
C VAL A 3 3.84 34.98 -36.09
N MET A 4 4.92 35.71 -35.80
CA MET A 4 5.23 36.16 -34.45
C MET A 4 4.24 37.22 -33.97
N ARG A 5 3.73 38.06 -34.88
CA ARG A 5 2.68 39.04 -34.57
C ARG A 5 1.36 38.34 -34.20
N ASP A 6 0.99 37.29 -34.95
CA ASP A 6 -0.23 36.53 -34.68
C ASP A 6 -0.11 35.75 -33.37
N ALA A 7 1.05 35.15 -33.07
CA ALA A 7 1.33 34.50 -31.82
C ALA A 7 1.24 35.50 -30.62
N ILE A 8 1.77 36.69 -30.76
CA ILE A 8 1.65 37.77 -29.77
C ILE A 8 0.21 38.20 -29.57
N LEU A 9 -0.55 38.36 -30.64
CA LEU A 9 -1.95 38.76 -30.61
C LEU A 9 -2.85 37.71 -29.98
N ASN A 10 -2.51 36.44 -30.15
CA ASN A 10 -3.23 35.29 -29.56
C ASN A 10 -2.66 34.85 -28.19
N GLY A 11 -1.81 35.68 -27.56
CA GLY A 11 -1.27 35.39 -26.23
C GLY A 11 -0.27 34.24 -26.17
N PHE A 12 0.35 33.87 -27.30
CA PHE A 12 1.26 32.71 -27.45
C PHE A 12 0.61 31.35 -27.21
N GLU A 13 -0.71 31.26 -27.34
CA GLU A 13 -1.49 30.04 -27.12
C GLU A 13 -1.91 29.36 -28.42
N ASP A 14 -1.23 29.65 -29.52
CA ASP A 14 -1.47 29.03 -30.81
C ASP A 14 -0.74 27.68 -30.89
N GLU A 15 -1.47 26.58 -31.12
CA GLU A 15 -0.94 25.21 -31.19
C GLU A 15 0.18 25.06 -32.22
N ARG A 16 0.18 25.88 -33.28
CA ARG A 16 1.25 25.91 -34.30
C ARG A 16 2.58 26.40 -33.74
N TYR A 17 2.58 27.07 -32.61
CA TYR A 17 3.76 27.62 -31.92
C TYR A 17 3.78 27.18 -30.48
N PRO A 18 4.05 25.90 -30.21
CA PRO A 18 4.09 25.40 -28.86
C PRO A 18 5.18 26.17 -28.10
N GLY A 19 4.79 26.72 -26.94
CA GLY A 19 5.71 27.31 -25.97
C GLY A 19 6.67 26.24 -25.40
N SER A 20 7.61 26.66 -24.58
CA SER A 20 8.40 25.69 -23.82
C SER A 20 7.47 24.92 -22.86
N GLU A 21 7.78 23.67 -22.55
CA GLU A 21 7.04 22.87 -21.55
C GLU A 21 6.90 23.59 -20.20
N LEU A 22 7.89 24.43 -19.84
CA LEU A 22 7.90 25.21 -18.61
C LEU A 22 6.87 26.33 -18.62
N PHE A 23 6.77 27.09 -19.73
CA PHE A 23 5.96 28.32 -19.80
C PHE A 23 4.62 28.14 -20.50
N GLY A 24 4.39 27.02 -21.15
CA GLY A 24 3.08 26.71 -21.75
C GLY A 24 1.99 26.62 -20.68
N PRO A 25 0.86 27.33 -20.82
CA PRO A 25 -0.27 27.16 -19.91
C PRO A 25 -0.80 25.72 -19.95
N ARG A 26 -1.14 25.16 -18.79
CA ARG A 26 -1.68 23.80 -18.68
C ARG A 26 -2.95 23.77 -17.86
N VAL A 27 -3.95 23.06 -18.36
CA VAL A 27 -5.14 22.73 -17.58
C VAL A 27 -4.87 21.42 -16.84
N LEU A 28 -4.89 21.47 -15.52
CA LEU A 28 -4.64 20.35 -14.64
C LEU A 28 -5.95 19.72 -14.20
N GLY A 29 -5.94 18.40 -14.01
CA GLY A 29 -7.05 17.64 -13.49
C GLY A 29 -6.59 16.49 -12.58
N ASN A 30 -7.53 15.61 -12.22
CA ASN A 30 -7.26 14.39 -11.44
C ASN A 30 -7.68 13.16 -12.26
N ASP A 31 -7.12 12.98 -13.42
CA ASP A 31 -7.34 11.79 -14.25
C ASP A 31 -6.37 10.63 -13.90
N ALA A 32 -6.34 9.60 -14.74
CA ALA A 32 -5.49 8.43 -14.50
C ALA A 32 -3.98 8.74 -14.64
N GLN A 33 -3.61 9.74 -15.43
CA GLN A 33 -2.21 10.05 -15.75
C GLN A 33 -1.70 11.28 -14.99
N GLU A 34 -2.58 12.20 -14.61
CA GLU A 34 -2.23 13.47 -13.97
C GLU A 34 -3.01 13.66 -12.66
N LYS A 35 -2.33 14.19 -11.63
CA LYS A 35 -2.94 14.62 -10.37
C LYS A 35 -2.47 16.04 -10.05
N ILE A 36 -3.38 16.89 -9.62
CA ILE A 36 -3.05 18.27 -9.22
C ILE A 36 -1.94 18.27 -8.16
N TRP A 37 -1.95 17.32 -7.22
CA TRP A 37 -0.90 17.19 -6.21
C TRP A 37 0.49 17.00 -6.80
N PHE A 38 0.66 16.28 -7.89
CA PHE A 38 1.99 16.07 -8.47
C PHE A 38 2.60 17.38 -8.97
N THR A 39 1.80 18.20 -9.66
CA THR A 39 2.23 19.52 -10.11
C THR A 39 2.56 20.43 -8.91
N LEU A 40 1.69 20.50 -7.88
CA LEU A 40 1.97 21.31 -6.69
C LEU A 40 3.27 20.87 -5.99
N ARG A 41 3.53 19.57 -5.92
CA ARG A 41 4.74 19.03 -5.32
C ARG A 41 6.00 19.32 -6.19
N GLU A 42 5.90 19.21 -7.49
CA GLU A 42 6.98 19.52 -8.42
C GLU A 42 7.41 20.99 -8.26
N GLU A 43 6.44 21.90 -8.27
CA GLU A 43 6.71 23.34 -8.06
C GLU A 43 7.31 23.61 -6.68
N LEU A 44 6.80 22.99 -5.61
CA LEU A 44 7.40 23.09 -4.27
C LEU A 44 8.86 22.63 -4.29
N SER A 45 9.18 21.51 -4.93
CA SER A 45 10.52 20.92 -4.89
C SER A 45 11.60 21.80 -5.50
N SER A 46 11.22 22.75 -6.38
CA SER A 46 12.12 23.63 -7.13
C SER A 46 11.99 25.12 -6.78
N CYS A 47 11.01 25.53 -5.98
CA CYS A 47 10.81 26.93 -5.63
C CYS A 47 11.79 27.45 -4.58
N ARG A 48 11.97 28.77 -4.53
CA ARG A 48 12.69 29.50 -3.48
C ARG A 48 11.81 29.94 -2.34
N SER A 49 10.54 30.19 -2.64
CA SER A 49 9.48 30.46 -1.67
C SER A 49 8.11 30.17 -2.29
N PHE A 50 7.10 30.04 -1.46
CA PHE A 50 5.74 29.86 -1.93
C PHE A 50 4.71 30.56 -1.06
N THR A 51 3.59 30.96 -1.64
CA THR A 51 2.42 31.47 -0.91
C THR A 51 1.16 30.84 -1.45
N TRP A 52 0.45 30.14 -0.59
CA TRP A 52 -0.82 29.49 -0.91
C TRP A 52 -1.99 30.21 -0.27
N ALA A 53 -3.04 30.47 -1.03
CA ALA A 53 -4.32 30.98 -0.54
C ALA A 53 -5.37 29.90 -0.75
N VAL A 54 -5.69 29.14 0.30
CA VAL A 54 -6.57 27.96 0.22
C VAL A 54 -7.60 27.95 1.35
N ALA A 55 -8.88 27.87 1.00
CA ALA A 55 -9.94 27.95 1.99
C ALA A 55 -9.98 26.73 2.93
N PHE A 56 -9.75 25.53 2.39
CA PHE A 56 -9.89 24.29 3.14
C PHE A 56 -8.63 23.43 3.03
N ILE A 57 -8.19 22.92 4.19
CA ILE A 57 -7.05 22.03 4.34
C ILE A 57 -7.50 20.82 5.16
N THR A 58 -7.16 19.63 4.72
CA THR A 58 -7.48 18.41 5.46
C THR A 58 -6.24 17.73 6.03
N GLN A 59 -6.40 17.09 7.19
CA GLN A 59 -5.30 16.49 7.94
C GLN A 59 -4.55 15.40 7.14
N ASP A 60 -5.26 14.69 6.29
CA ASP A 60 -4.69 13.63 5.45
C ASP A 60 -3.71 14.13 4.38
N MET A 61 -3.79 15.41 3.98
CA MET A 61 -2.80 16.01 3.08
C MET A 61 -1.58 16.61 3.79
N LEU A 62 -1.62 16.72 5.12
CA LEU A 62 -0.49 17.28 5.87
C LEU A 62 0.71 16.33 5.90
N VAL A 63 0.51 15.01 5.93
CA VAL A 63 1.64 14.06 5.95
C VAL A 63 2.48 14.18 4.68
N PRO A 64 1.92 14.07 3.45
CA PRO A 64 2.71 14.25 2.23
C PRO A 64 3.29 15.66 2.10
N LEU A 65 2.60 16.71 2.58
CA LEU A 65 3.12 18.08 2.59
C LEU A 65 4.35 18.20 3.50
N LYS A 66 4.31 17.65 4.71
CA LYS A 66 5.40 17.68 5.68
C LYS A 66 6.68 17.03 5.13
N VAL A 67 6.58 15.96 4.36
CA VAL A 67 7.76 15.33 3.72
C VAL A 67 8.45 16.31 2.78
N VAL A 68 7.67 16.97 1.90
CA VAL A 68 8.24 17.94 0.95
C VAL A 68 8.82 19.15 1.67
N LEU A 69 8.10 19.69 2.67
CA LEU A 69 8.52 20.88 3.38
C LEU A 69 9.70 20.64 4.34
N ALA A 70 9.90 19.42 4.83
CA ALA A 70 11.10 19.06 5.58
C ALA A 70 12.36 19.19 4.70
N ASP A 71 12.33 18.61 3.48
CA ASP A 71 13.43 18.74 2.52
C ASP A 71 13.68 20.21 2.09
N LEU A 72 12.64 21.04 2.06
CA LEU A 72 12.74 22.45 1.73
C LEU A 72 13.28 23.28 2.90
N ALA A 73 12.95 22.94 4.13
CA ALA A 73 13.48 23.59 5.33
C ALA A 73 15.00 23.47 5.41
N ASP A 74 15.55 22.29 5.06
CA ASP A 74 16.99 22.04 5.00
C ASP A 74 17.69 22.91 3.95
N LYS A 75 16.96 23.35 2.91
CA LYS A 75 17.44 24.28 1.88
C LYS A 75 17.20 25.75 2.22
N GLY A 76 16.64 26.07 3.39
CA GLY A 76 16.27 27.43 3.79
C GLY A 76 15.08 28.02 3.05
N VAL A 77 14.29 27.22 2.36
CA VAL A 77 13.08 27.67 1.66
C VAL A 77 11.98 27.95 2.67
N SER A 78 11.31 29.08 2.53
CA SER A 78 10.17 29.47 3.39
C SER A 78 8.86 29.52 2.63
N GLY A 79 7.74 29.31 3.33
CA GLY A 79 6.41 29.35 2.76
C GLY A 79 5.39 30.06 3.62
N THR A 80 4.31 30.53 3.00
CA THR A 80 3.14 31.09 3.67
C THR A 80 1.89 30.38 3.20
N ILE A 81 1.04 29.95 4.14
CA ILE A 81 -0.29 29.44 3.82
C ILE A 81 -1.33 30.40 4.43
N ILE A 82 -2.15 30.99 3.59
CA ILE A 82 -3.28 31.84 3.97
C ILE A 82 -4.55 31.01 3.86
N THR A 83 -5.27 30.84 4.96
CA THR A 83 -6.49 30.04 4.98
C THR A 83 -7.59 30.77 5.79
N GLY A 84 -8.73 30.17 5.98
CA GLY A 84 -9.85 30.78 6.70
C GLY A 84 -10.43 29.88 7.78
N ASP A 85 -11.20 30.51 8.67
CA ASP A 85 -12.02 29.86 9.69
C ASP A 85 -13.47 29.66 9.23
N TYR A 86 -13.79 30.04 8.00
CA TYR A 86 -15.12 30.07 7.43
C TYR A 86 -15.83 28.72 7.53
N LEU A 87 -17.06 28.74 8.08
CA LEU A 87 -17.95 27.58 8.26
C LEU A 87 -17.35 26.44 9.09
N ASN A 88 -16.29 26.66 9.86
CA ASN A 88 -15.63 25.63 10.68
C ASN A 88 -15.15 24.39 9.89
N PHE A 89 -14.88 24.52 8.59
CA PHE A 89 -14.42 23.41 7.77
C PHE A 89 -13.03 22.93 8.16
N ASN A 90 -12.13 23.86 8.51
CA ASN A 90 -10.79 23.51 8.97
C ASN A 90 -10.83 23.00 10.41
N ASN A 91 -10.42 21.74 10.60
CA ASN A 91 -10.33 21.20 11.95
C ASN A 91 -9.21 21.91 12.72
N PRO A 92 -9.40 22.34 13.99
CA PRO A 92 -8.35 22.97 14.80
C PRO A 92 -7.02 22.19 14.83
N ARG A 93 -7.08 20.88 14.73
CA ARG A 93 -5.90 20.04 14.67
C ARG A 93 -5.05 20.28 13.40
N VAL A 94 -5.66 20.68 12.28
CA VAL A 94 -4.93 21.03 11.06
C VAL A 94 -3.98 22.19 11.33
N PHE A 95 -4.44 23.22 12.01
CA PHE A 95 -3.61 24.37 12.39
C PHE A 95 -2.47 23.97 13.31
N LYS A 96 -2.74 23.15 14.33
CA LYS A 96 -1.73 22.62 15.24
C LYS A 96 -0.64 21.81 14.49
N GLU A 97 -1.06 20.99 13.53
CA GLU A 97 -0.13 20.20 12.72
C GLU A 97 0.68 21.05 11.73
N LEU A 98 0.09 22.10 11.16
CA LEU A 98 0.81 23.03 10.29
C LEU A 98 1.87 23.85 11.06
N GLN A 99 1.59 24.24 12.32
CA GLN A 99 2.56 24.94 13.16
C GLN A 99 3.82 24.14 13.49
N LYS A 100 3.79 22.81 13.35
CA LYS A 100 4.97 21.95 13.53
C LYS A 100 5.96 22.03 12.35
N ILE A 101 5.54 22.60 11.20
CA ILE A 101 6.37 22.62 9.99
C ILE A 101 7.35 23.79 10.08
N PRO A 102 8.67 23.53 10.05
CA PRO A 102 9.67 24.59 10.05
C PRO A 102 9.51 25.50 8.82
N ASN A 103 9.89 26.78 8.98
CA ASN A 103 9.86 27.79 7.91
C ASN A 103 8.49 28.00 7.23
N LEU A 104 7.39 27.57 7.87
CA LEU A 104 6.03 27.78 7.38
C LEU A 104 5.29 28.82 8.23
N LYS A 105 4.86 29.91 7.61
CA LYS A 105 3.94 30.88 8.21
C LYS A 105 2.50 30.52 7.88
N ILE A 106 1.62 30.63 8.86
CA ILE A 106 0.19 30.37 8.70
C ILE A 106 -0.58 31.60 9.08
N LYS A 107 -1.40 32.06 8.14
CA LYS A 107 -2.21 33.27 8.31
C LYS A 107 -3.69 32.97 8.13
N ILE A 108 -4.52 33.65 8.90
CA ILE A 108 -5.98 33.62 8.78
C ILE A 108 -6.46 34.88 8.07
N ALA A 109 -7.15 34.68 6.95
CA ALA A 109 -7.78 35.78 6.20
C ALA A 109 -8.92 36.39 7.00
N THR A 110 -8.90 37.74 7.18
CA THR A 110 -9.92 38.46 7.91
C THR A 110 -11.19 38.70 7.10
N LYS A 111 -11.11 38.52 5.78
CA LYS A 111 -12.26 38.76 4.89
C LYS A 111 -13.31 37.67 5.04
N ALA A 112 -14.52 38.06 5.42
CA ALA A 112 -15.67 37.17 5.48
C ALA A 112 -15.91 36.47 4.12
N GLY A 113 -16.20 35.14 4.16
CA GLY A 113 -16.46 34.36 2.97
C GLY A 113 -15.19 34.03 2.16
N PHE A 114 -14.01 34.02 2.79
CA PHE A 114 -12.77 33.59 2.14
C PHE A 114 -12.90 32.17 1.55
N HIS A 115 -12.75 32.06 0.23
CA HIS A 115 -12.91 30.80 -0.51
C HIS A 115 -11.92 30.69 -1.68
N ALA A 116 -10.76 31.33 -1.56
CA ALA A 116 -9.72 31.29 -2.58
C ALA A 116 -9.09 29.88 -2.68
N LYS A 117 -8.59 29.54 -3.88
CA LYS A 117 -7.78 28.36 -4.18
C LYS A 117 -6.74 28.77 -5.21
N GLY A 118 -5.63 29.23 -4.71
CA GLY A 118 -4.52 29.73 -5.52
C GLY A 118 -3.19 29.42 -4.87
N TYR A 119 -2.25 29.01 -5.67
CA TYR A 119 -0.92 28.56 -5.29
C TYR A 119 0.10 29.35 -6.08
N LEU A 120 0.93 30.13 -5.41
CA LEU A 120 2.01 30.92 -6.00
C LEU A 120 3.34 30.30 -5.58
N PHE A 121 4.23 30.11 -6.55
CA PHE A 121 5.59 29.61 -6.35
C PHE A 121 6.57 30.59 -6.98
N GLU A 122 7.57 31.00 -6.20
CA GLU A 122 8.64 31.87 -6.62
C GLU A 122 9.89 31.02 -6.94
N HIS A 123 10.33 31.03 -8.17
CA HIS A 123 11.56 30.40 -8.61
C HIS A 123 12.67 31.43 -8.83
N GLU A 124 13.83 31.01 -9.27
CA GLU A 124 14.98 31.92 -9.44
C GLU A 124 14.70 33.02 -10.47
N ASN A 125 14.16 32.66 -11.63
CA ASN A 125 13.97 33.57 -12.76
C ASN A 125 12.52 33.62 -13.28
N TYR A 126 11.60 32.95 -12.62
CA TYR A 126 10.20 32.88 -13.01
C TYR A 126 9.28 32.64 -11.80
N GLN A 127 8.00 32.83 -12.02
CA GLN A 127 6.92 32.53 -11.09
C GLN A 127 5.98 31.52 -11.70
N THR A 128 5.45 30.60 -10.91
CA THR A 128 4.36 29.70 -11.30
C THR A 128 3.13 30.00 -10.44
N VAL A 129 2.00 30.09 -11.11
CA VAL A 129 0.67 30.22 -10.48
C VAL A 129 -0.16 29.00 -10.86
N VAL A 130 -0.80 28.39 -9.86
CA VAL A 130 -1.84 27.39 -10.05
C VAL A 130 -3.12 27.91 -9.41
N VAL A 131 -4.19 28.08 -10.20
CA VAL A 131 -5.46 28.62 -9.73
C VAL A 131 -6.62 27.81 -10.31
N GLY A 132 -7.61 27.49 -9.48
CA GLY A 132 -8.76 26.71 -9.92
C GLY A 132 -9.76 26.38 -8.83
N SER A 133 -10.40 25.23 -8.93
CA SER A 133 -11.41 24.76 -7.98
C SER A 133 -10.84 24.01 -6.79
N ALA A 134 -9.62 23.48 -6.87
CA ALA A 134 -9.05 22.56 -5.90
C ALA A 134 -8.58 23.23 -4.61
N ASN A 135 -9.20 22.90 -3.49
CA ASN A 135 -8.67 23.15 -2.15
C ASN A 135 -7.52 22.18 -1.82
N PHE A 136 -6.77 22.45 -0.76
CA PHE A 136 -5.74 21.53 -0.29
C PHE A 136 -6.35 20.42 0.59
N THR A 137 -7.17 19.61 -0.04
CA THR A 137 -7.81 18.44 0.53
C THR A 137 -7.49 17.21 -0.33
N ARG A 138 -7.40 16.05 0.30
CA ARG A 138 -7.07 14.81 -0.42
C ARG A 138 -7.98 14.58 -1.64
N SER A 139 -9.27 14.72 -1.43
CA SER A 139 -10.23 14.55 -2.53
C SER A 139 -10.03 15.55 -3.65
N ALA A 140 -9.79 16.83 -3.34
CA ALA A 140 -9.65 17.88 -4.35
C ALA A 140 -8.34 17.75 -5.17
N VAL A 141 -7.22 17.35 -4.56
CA VAL A 141 -5.95 17.30 -5.28
C VAL A 141 -5.59 15.92 -5.85
N LEU A 142 -6.35 14.86 -5.52
CA LEU A 142 -6.03 13.49 -5.95
C LEU A 142 -7.17 12.74 -6.66
N SER A 143 -8.45 13.05 -6.40
CA SER A 143 -9.53 12.16 -6.84
C SER A 143 -10.79 12.82 -7.36
N ASN A 144 -11.17 14.01 -6.87
CA ASN A 144 -12.36 14.71 -7.35
C ASN A 144 -12.16 15.25 -8.76
N TYR A 145 -13.27 15.45 -9.44
CA TYR A 145 -13.28 16.17 -10.71
C TYR A 145 -13.06 17.66 -10.43
N GLU A 146 -11.80 18.06 -10.51
CA GLU A 146 -11.34 19.43 -10.26
C GLU A 146 -10.56 19.92 -11.47
N TRP A 147 -10.63 21.21 -11.75
CA TRP A 147 -9.80 21.87 -12.74
C TRP A 147 -8.95 22.95 -12.11
N ALA A 148 -7.72 23.05 -12.56
CA ALA A 148 -6.85 24.15 -12.25
C ALA A 148 -6.03 24.57 -13.46
N LEU A 149 -5.74 25.85 -13.58
CA LEU A 149 -4.88 26.41 -14.60
C LEU A 149 -3.49 26.65 -13.99
N LYS A 150 -2.46 26.04 -14.58
CA LYS A 150 -1.06 26.35 -14.31
C LYS A 150 -0.54 27.34 -15.33
N VAL A 151 0.07 28.42 -14.87
CA VAL A 151 0.75 29.41 -15.70
C VAL A 151 2.10 29.72 -15.08
N SER A 152 3.15 29.51 -15.83
CA SER A 152 4.50 29.92 -15.45
C SER A 152 4.96 31.06 -16.37
N SER A 153 5.64 32.03 -15.79
CA SER A 153 6.16 33.16 -16.58
C SER A 153 7.35 33.83 -15.89
N ASN A 154 8.15 34.55 -16.65
CA ASN A 154 9.24 35.33 -16.07
C ASN A 154 8.73 36.42 -15.12
N ASN A 155 9.59 36.94 -14.28
CA ASN A 155 9.24 37.90 -13.23
C ASN A 155 8.68 39.26 -13.72
N GLN A 156 8.65 39.50 -15.04
CA GLN A 156 8.10 40.72 -15.66
C GLN A 156 6.75 40.50 -16.32
N ALA A 157 6.23 39.27 -16.37
CA ALA A 157 4.96 38.98 -17.03
C ALA A 157 3.78 39.52 -16.23
N ASN A 158 2.78 40.02 -16.96
CA ASN A 158 1.67 40.73 -16.37
C ASN A 158 0.74 39.84 -15.53
N LEU A 159 0.42 38.63 -15.99
CA LEU A 159 -0.56 37.74 -15.32
C LEU A 159 -0.08 37.26 -13.95
N THR A 160 1.13 36.72 -13.86
CA THR A 160 1.71 36.24 -12.61
C THR A 160 1.93 37.40 -11.63
N LYS A 161 2.34 38.57 -12.13
CA LYS A 161 2.47 39.78 -11.32
C LYS A 161 1.12 40.24 -10.76
N GLN A 162 0.05 40.23 -11.53
CA GLN A 162 -1.29 40.58 -11.03
C GLN A 162 -1.72 39.58 -9.94
N PHE A 163 -1.45 38.29 -10.15
CA PHE A 163 -1.79 37.27 -9.15
C PHE A 163 -0.98 37.46 -7.85
N ALA A 164 0.33 37.68 -7.97
CA ALA A 164 1.19 37.96 -6.82
C ALA A 164 0.74 39.20 -6.05
N GLN A 165 0.31 40.27 -6.74
CA GLN A 165 -0.28 41.45 -6.10
C GLN A 165 -1.59 41.14 -5.33
N LYS A 166 -2.46 40.26 -5.86
CA LYS A 166 -3.67 39.84 -5.16
C LYS A 166 -3.34 39.00 -3.91
N ILE A 167 -2.34 38.14 -4.01
CA ILE A 167 -1.84 37.36 -2.86
C ILE A 167 -1.23 38.29 -1.80
N ALA A 168 -0.40 39.24 -2.19
CA ALA A 168 0.21 40.21 -1.26
C ALA A 168 -0.84 41.05 -0.54
N LEU A 169 -1.86 41.52 -1.26
CA LEU A 169 -2.98 42.23 -0.66
C LEU A 169 -3.79 41.38 0.33
N LEU A 170 -3.98 40.10 0.01
CA LEU A 170 -4.63 39.15 0.91
C LEU A 170 -3.77 38.89 2.15
N GLU A 171 -2.47 38.74 1.99
CA GLU A 171 -1.54 38.52 3.10
C GLU A 171 -1.52 39.74 4.07
N GLN A 172 -1.54 40.97 3.55
CA GLN A 172 -1.67 42.20 4.37
C GLN A 172 -2.96 42.24 5.17
N ASN A 173 -4.06 41.66 4.63
CA ASN A 173 -5.37 41.55 5.27
C ASN A 173 -5.56 40.17 5.94
N SER A 174 -4.49 39.63 6.52
CA SER A 174 -4.49 38.35 7.25
C SER A 174 -3.62 38.49 8.49
N PHE A 175 -3.93 37.76 9.54
CA PHE A 175 -3.15 37.76 10.78
C PHE A 175 -2.47 36.39 11.00
N ASP A 176 -1.36 36.40 11.70
CA ASP A 176 -0.64 35.17 12.04
C ASP A 176 -1.39 34.38 13.13
N ILE A 177 -1.44 33.07 13.04
CA ILE A 177 -2.08 32.23 14.05
C ILE A 177 -1.29 32.30 15.34
N THR A 178 -1.94 32.76 16.44
CA THR A 178 -1.40 32.69 17.79
C THR A 178 -1.95 31.48 18.56
N SER A 179 -1.28 31.15 19.66
CA SER A 179 -1.76 30.06 20.55
C SER A 179 -3.12 30.39 21.14
N GLU A 180 -3.36 31.68 21.50
CA GLU A 180 -4.60 32.17 22.05
C GLU A 180 -5.74 32.03 21.04
N TRP A 181 -5.54 32.48 19.82
CA TRP A 181 -6.52 32.32 18.73
C TRP A 181 -6.85 30.84 18.48
N LEU A 182 -5.84 29.96 18.49
CA LEU A 182 -6.07 28.53 18.24
C LEU A 182 -6.89 27.88 19.36
N GLU A 183 -6.66 28.23 20.62
CA GLU A 183 -7.46 27.70 21.74
C GLU A 183 -8.90 28.27 21.71
N GLU A 184 -9.09 29.55 21.37
CA GLU A 184 -10.41 30.12 21.17
C GLU A 184 -11.17 29.46 20.00
N TYR A 185 -10.49 29.30 18.86
CA TYR A 185 -11.07 28.61 17.70
C TYR A 185 -11.46 27.17 18.05
N LYS A 186 -10.61 26.44 18.76
CA LYS A 186 -10.88 25.07 19.21
C LYS A 186 -12.05 24.98 20.17
N ALA A 187 -12.20 25.96 21.09
CA ALA A 187 -13.33 26.01 22.04
C ALA A 187 -14.65 26.23 21.32
N ASN A 188 -14.66 27.07 20.28
CA ASN A 188 -15.84 27.47 19.51
C ASN A 188 -16.10 26.54 18.29
N TRP A 189 -15.18 25.63 17.96
CA TRP A 189 -15.30 24.83 16.77
C TRP A 189 -16.39 23.76 16.89
N VAL A 190 -17.39 23.85 16.04
CA VAL A 190 -18.44 22.83 15.91
C VAL A 190 -18.17 22.02 14.65
N LYS A 191 -17.97 20.69 14.82
CA LYS A 191 -17.77 19.79 13.69
C LYS A 191 -18.93 19.94 12.70
N PRO A 192 -18.67 20.26 11.42
CA PRO A 192 -19.71 20.32 10.40
C PRO A 192 -20.53 19.02 10.39
N LYS A 193 -21.85 19.12 10.48
CA LYS A 193 -22.73 17.95 10.41
C LYS A 193 -22.57 17.31 9.04
N ALA A 194 -21.89 16.18 8.96
CA ALA A 194 -22.02 15.33 7.79
C ALA A 194 -23.52 14.95 7.66
N ASN A 195 -24.06 15.02 6.46
CA ASN A 195 -25.41 14.48 6.20
C ASN A 195 -25.38 12.99 6.58
N VAL A 196 -25.83 12.70 7.78
CA VAL A 196 -25.96 11.34 8.28
C VAL A 196 -27.15 10.73 7.55
N VAL A 197 -26.88 10.06 6.46
CA VAL A 197 -27.81 9.03 5.99
C VAL A 197 -27.96 8.07 7.16
N ARG A 198 -29.14 8.06 7.75
CA ARG A 198 -29.49 7.10 8.82
C ARG A 198 -29.17 5.71 8.31
N LYS A 199 -28.12 5.10 8.86
CA LYS A 199 -27.88 3.66 8.67
C LYS A 199 -29.02 2.92 9.36
N SER A 200 -30.00 2.47 8.57
CA SER A 200 -30.79 1.30 8.91
C SER A 200 -29.84 0.16 9.27
N VAL A 201 -30.25 -0.78 10.10
CA VAL A 201 -29.50 -2.01 10.37
C VAL A 201 -29.29 -2.71 9.03
N GLU A 202 -28.18 -2.43 8.37
CA GLU A 202 -27.88 -2.96 7.05
C GLU A 202 -27.62 -4.45 7.16
N LYS A 203 -28.44 -5.23 6.47
CA LYS A 203 -28.17 -6.65 6.19
C LYS A 203 -26.78 -6.72 5.57
N ILE A 204 -25.89 -7.55 6.15
CA ILE A 204 -24.53 -7.71 5.64
C ILE A 204 -24.65 -8.28 4.20
N THR A 205 -24.22 -7.47 3.22
CA THR A 205 -24.24 -7.83 1.79
C THR A 205 -22.81 -7.92 1.25
N PRO A 206 -22.55 -8.81 0.28
CA PRO A 206 -21.24 -8.90 -0.32
C PRO A 206 -20.85 -7.60 -1.04
N ASN A 207 -19.62 -7.14 -0.84
CA ASN A 207 -19.05 -6.02 -1.58
C ASN A 207 -18.74 -6.43 -3.04
N LYS A 208 -18.30 -5.47 -3.89
CA LYS A 208 -18.04 -5.72 -5.32
C LYS A 208 -17.06 -6.87 -5.55
N MET A 209 -15.95 -6.92 -4.80
CA MET A 209 -14.95 -7.99 -4.87
C MET A 209 -15.56 -9.32 -4.49
N GLN A 210 -16.28 -9.37 -3.37
CA GLN A 210 -16.91 -10.60 -2.92
C GLN A 210 -17.96 -11.10 -3.93
N GLN A 211 -18.71 -10.20 -4.58
CA GLN A 211 -19.63 -10.55 -5.65
C GLN A 211 -18.91 -11.18 -6.86
N ALA A 212 -17.80 -10.59 -7.30
CA ALA A 212 -16.99 -11.12 -8.39
C ALA A 212 -16.39 -12.49 -8.03
N ALA A 213 -15.81 -12.62 -6.84
CA ALA A 213 -15.26 -13.88 -6.35
C ALA A 213 -16.33 -14.98 -6.22
N LEU A 214 -17.53 -14.65 -5.70
CA LEU A 214 -18.66 -15.57 -5.59
C LEU A 214 -19.16 -16.02 -6.96
N LYS A 215 -19.25 -15.11 -7.92
CA LYS A 215 -19.61 -15.45 -9.31
C LYS A 215 -18.67 -16.49 -9.89
N ASN A 216 -17.37 -16.31 -9.72
CA ASN A 216 -16.37 -17.24 -10.25
C ASN A 216 -16.38 -18.58 -9.48
N LEU A 217 -16.51 -18.56 -8.14
CA LEU A 217 -16.65 -19.77 -7.33
C LEU A 217 -17.87 -20.59 -7.74
N ASN A 218 -19.03 -19.94 -7.93
CA ASN A 218 -20.25 -20.60 -8.37
C ASN A 218 -20.10 -21.18 -9.79
N ALA A 219 -19.35 -20.50 -10.68
CA ALA A 219 -19.03 -21.02 -12.01
C ALA A 219 -18.16 -22.29 -11.93
N LEU A 220 -17.12 -22.33 -11.06
CA LEU A 220 -16.33 -23.54 -10.84
C LEU A 220 -17.18 -24.70 -10.38
N VAL A 221 -18.05 -24.48 -9.39
CA VAL A 221 -18.97 -25.53 -8.90
C VAL A 221 -19.92 -26.00 -9.99
N ALA A 222 -20.48 -25.08 -10.78
CA ALA A 222 -21.40 -25.41 -11.88
C ALA A 222 -20.71 -26.21 -13.00
N ASN A 223 -19.42 -25.98 -13.23
CA ASN A 223 -18.59 -26.72 -14.19
C ASN A 223 -18.11 -28.09 -13.66
N GLY A 224 -18.51 -28.48 -12.45
CA GLY A 224 -18.14 -29.76 -11.84
C GLY A 224 -16.74 -29.78 -11.21
N GLU A 225 -16.06 -28.61 -11.10
CA GLU A 225 -14.80 -28.50 -10.39
C GLU A 225 -15.00 -28.78 -8.90
N LYS A 226 -14.05 -29.50 -8.30
CA LYS A 226 -14.12 -29.90 -6.89
C LYS A 226 -13.29 -29.03 -5.96
N ARG A 227 -12.45 -28.16 -6.51
CA ARG A 227 -11.54 -27.33 -5.75
C ARG A 227 -11.47 -25.93 -6.32
N GLY A 228 -11.23 -24.96 -5.46
CA GLY A 228 -11.04 -23.57 -5.85
C GLY A 228 -10.16 -22.83 -4.86
N LEU A 229 -9.36 -21.87 -5.35
CA LEU A 229 -8.50 -21.01 -4.57
C LEU A 229 -8.92 -19.55 -4.72
N VAL A 230 -8.95 -18.83 -3.61
CA VAL A 230 -9.10 -17.36 -3.58
C VAL A 230 -7.87 -16.75 -2.94
N VAL A 231 -7.19 -15.88 -3.68
CA VAL A 231 -6.08 -15.06 -3.19
C VAL A 231 -6.61 -13.67 -2.89
N SER A 232 -6.50 -13.23 -1.64
CA SER A 232 -7.07 -11.94 -1.25
C SER A 232 -6.28 -11.29 -0.12
N ALA A 233 -5.87 -10.04 -0.33
CA ALA A 233 -5.08 -9.26 0.62
C ALA A 233 -5.69 -9.24 2.03
N THR A 234 -4.85 -9.02 3.03
CA THR A 234 -5.30 -8.91 4.43
C THR A 234 -6.24 -7.71 4.58
N GLY A 235 -7.36 -7.91 5.29
CA GLY A 235 -8.32 -6.83 5.57
C GLY A 235 -9.44 -6.64 4.54
N THR A 236 -9.43 -7.35 3.42
CA THR A 236 -10.45 -7.26 2.35
C THR A 236 -11.77 -7.97 2.66
N GLY A 237 -11.84 -8.73 3.75
CA GLY A 237 -13.05 -9.44 4.16
C GLY A 237 -13.14 -10.89 3.69
N LYS A 238 -11.99 -11.60 3.57
CA LYS A 238 -11.91 -13.04 3.23
C LYS A 238 -12.89 -13.90 4.01
N THR A 239 -12.95 -13.76 5.33
CA THR A 239 -13.84 -14.53 6.19
C THR A 239 -15.32 -14.36 5.84
N TYR A 240 -15.73 -13.12 5.49
CA TYR A 240 -17.09 -12.86 5.02
C TYR A 240 -17.34 -13.46 3.64
N LEU A 241 -16.34 -13.41 2.74
CA LEU A 241 -16.43 -14.07 1.43
C LEU A 241 -16.67 -15.59 1.60
N GLY A 242 -15.88 -16.24 2.47
CA GLY A 242 -16.09 -17.66 2.79
C GLY A 242 -17.49 -17.95 3.35
N ALA A 243 -17.99 -17.08 4.22
CA ALA A 243 -19.34 -17.21 4.77
C ALA A 243 -20.45 -17.06 3.70
N PHE A 244 -20.28 -16.13 2.74
CA PHE A 244 -21.20 -16.00 1.61
C PHE A 244 -21.12 -17.20 0.67
N ALA A 245 -19.93 -17.70 0.35
CA ALA A 245 -19.76 -18.88 -0.49
C ALA A 245 -20.45 -20.11 0.10
N VAL A 246 -20.29 -20.34 1.39
CA VAL A 246 -20.98 -21.43 2.12
C VAL A 246 -22.50 -21.22 2.15
N LYS A 247 -22.95 -19.98 2.32
CA LYS A 247 -24.39 -19.64 2.28
C LYS A 247 -25.02 -19.92 0.90
N ASP A 248 -24.29 -19.63 -0.18
CA ASP A 248 -24.76 -19.86 -1.56
C ASP A 248 -24.73 -21.34 -1.89
N PHE A 249 -23.72 -22.09 -1.50
CA PHE A 249 -23.58 -23.54 -1.72
C PHE A 249 -24.58 -24.37 -0.92
N LYS A 250 -24.96 -23.94 0.30
CA LYS A 250 -25.91 -24.58 1.22
C LYS A 250 -25.55 -26.04 1.59
N PRO A 251 -24.36 -26.31 2.10
CA PRO A 251 -23.94 -27.66 2.44
C PRO A 251 -24.82 -28.28 3.53
N LYS A 252 -24.93 -29.61 3.53
CA LYS A 252 -25.56 -30.35 4.63
C LYS A 252 -24.67 -30.27 5.87
N LYS A 253 -23.35 -30.44 5.70
CA LYS A 253 -22.34 -30.30 6.75
C LYS A 253 -21.10 -29.57 6.21
N PHE A 254 -20.60 -28.60 6.97
CA PHE A 254 -19.50 -27.69 6.61
C PHE A 254 -18.36 -27.79 7.60
N LEU A 255 -17.12 -27.74 7.10
CA LEU A 255 -15.91 -27.70 7.89
C LEU A 255 -15.04 -26.49 7.53
N TYR A 256 -14.69 -25.68 8.53
CA TYR A 256 -13.70 -24.60 8.44
C TYR A 256 -12.43 -25.02 9.15
N VAL A 257 -11.29 -24.97 8.48
CA VAL A 257 -9.99 -25.39 9.03
C VAL A 257 -9.03 -24.22 9.07
N VAL A 258 -8.41 -24.02 10.24
CA VAL A 258 -7.40 -22.97 10.45
C VAL A 258 -6.39 -23.38 11.50
N HIS A 259 -5.22 -22.71 11.55
CA HIS A 259 -4.15 -23.08 12.48
C HIS A 259 -4.28 -22.51 13.92
N ARG A 260 -5.16 -21.52 14.17
CA ARG A 260 -5.30 -20.86 15.49
C ARG A 260 -6.75 -20.84 15.98
N GLN A 261 -6.94 -21.20 17.25
CA GLN A 261 -8.26 -21.23 17.89
C GLN A 261 -8.98 -19.88 17.87
N GLN A 262 -8.26 -18.77 18.08
CA GLN A 262 -8.87 -17.44 18.06
C GLN A 262 -9.46 -17.09 16.70
N ILE A 263 -8.78 -17.51 15.61
CA ILE A 263 -9.29 -17.31 14.24
C ILE A 263 -10.54 -18.16 14.06
N ALA A 264 -10.52 -19.43 14.47
CA ALA A 264 -11.69 -20.30 14.40
C ALA A 264 -12.90 -19.68 15.11
N LYS A 265 -12.75 -19.19 16.35
CA LYS A 265 -13.82 -18.52 17.10
C LYS A 265 -14.35 -17.27 16.42
N LYS A 266 -13.47 -16.37 15.95
CA LYS A 266 -13.89 -15.15 15.24
C LYS A 266 -14.58 -15.46 13.91
N SER A 267 -14.09 -16.47 13.19
CA SER A 267 -14.69 -16.90 11.93
C SER A 267 -16.08 -17.50 12.17
N LEU A 268 -16.26 -18.32 13.19
CA LEU A 268 -17.57 -18.82 13.60
C LEU A 268 -18.57 -17.68 13.81
N GLU A 269 -18.21 -16.64 14.55
CA GLU A 269 -19.07 -15.48 14.77
C GLU A 269 -19.39 -14.72 13.47
N SER A 270 -18.42 -14.60 12.58
CA SER A 270 -18.59 -13.92 11.28
C SER A 270 -19.52 -14.72 10.37
N PHE A 271 -19.37 -16.03 10.33
CA PHE A 271 -20.24 -16.93 9.57
C PHE A 271 -21.66 -16.92 10.13
N TYR A 272 -21.83 -16.97 11.43
CA TYR A 272 -23.15 -16.85 12.07
C TYR A 272 -23.87 -15.54 11.67
N LYS A 273 -23.15 -14.42 11.63
CA LYS A 273 -23.72 -13.12 11.20
C LYS A 273 -24.20 -13.11 9.74
N VAL A 274 -23.53 -13.84 8.84
CA VAL A 274 -23.86 -13.89 7.41
C VAL A 274 -24.90 -14.93 7.08
N ILE A 275 -24.73 -16.14 7.63
CA ILE A 275 -25.60 -17.30 7.35
C ILE A 275 -26.92 -17.14 8.10
N GLY A 276 -26.88 -16.67 9.35
CA GLY A 276 -28.02 -16.62 10.26
C GLY A 276 -28.36 -18.00 10.84
N GLY A 277 -29.59 -18.19 11.25
CA GLY A 277 -30.07 -19.44 11.86
C GLY A 277 -29.83 -19.55 13.35
N SER A 278 -29.74 -20.78 13.88
CA SER A 278 -29.51 -21.03 15.29
C SER A 278 -28.01 -21.08 15.63
N LYS A 279 -27.58 -20.44 16.72
CA LYS A 279 -26.23 -20.60 17.24
C LYS A 279 -25.86 -22.06 17.52
N LYS A 280 -26.86 -22.91 17.78
CA LYS A 280 -26.67 -24.35 18.02
C LYS A 280 -26.20 -25.11 16.78
N ASP A 281 -26.32 -24.52 15.57
CA ASP A 281 -25.86 -25.13 14.33
C ASP A 281 -24.35 -24.96 14.14
N PHE A 282 -23.70 -24.11 14.95
CA PHE A 282 -22.29 -23.79 14.87
C PHE A 282 -21.52 -24.44 16.03
N GLY A 283 -20.43 -25.11 15.73
CA GLY A 283 -19.58 -25.81 16.70
C GLY A 283 -18.10 -25.51 16.53
N LEU A 284 -17.36 -25.66 17.61
CA LEU A 284 -15.91 -25.51 17.67
C LEU A 284 -15.24 -26.86 17.95
N LEU A 285 -14.19 -27.17 17.16
CA LEU A 285 -13.28 -28.31 17.37
C LEU A 285 -11.86 -27.79 17.60
N SER A 286 -11.52 -27.53 18.87
CA SER A 286 -10.21 -26.97 19.21
C SER A 286 -9.91 -27.12 20.70
N GLY A 287 -8.78 -27.72 21.04
CA GLY A 287 -8.38 -27.95 22.42
C GLY A 287 -9.43 -28.78 23.17
N SER A 288 -10.04 -28.21 24.21
CA SER A 288 -11.08 -28.86 25.03
C SER A 288 -12.49 -28.82 24.40
N HIS A 289 -12.66 -28.16 23.28
CA HIS A 289 -13.97 -28.05 22.58
C HIS A 289 -14.09 -29.12 21.50
N HIS A 290 -15.05 -30.04 21.60
CA HIS A 290 -15.29 -31.17 20.70
C HIS A 290 -16.75 -31.20 20.21
N GLU A 291 -17.23 -30.14 19.55
CA GLU A 291 -18.63 -30.00 19.12
C GLU A 291 -18.83 -30.50 17.66
N LEU A 292 -18.63 -31.81 17.43
CA LEU A 292 -18.71 -32.43 16.09
C LEU A 292 -20.16 -32.64 15.56
N ASN A 293 -21.16 -32.63 16.45
CA ASN A 293 -22.58 -32.87 16.08
C ASN A 293 -23.29 -31.59 15.58
N ARG A 294 -22.54 -30.66 14.99
CA ARG A 294 -23.07 -29.39 14.47
C ARG A 294 -23.00 -29.37 12.94
N LYS A 295 -23.83 -28.51 12.35
CA LYS A 295 -23.86 -28.34 10.89
C LYS A 295 -22.63 -27.61 10.36
N TYR A 296 -22.19 -26.56 11.07
CA TYR A 296 -21.05 -25.72 10.71
C TYR A 296 -19.96 -25.87 11.76
N ILE A 297 -18.88 -26.57 11.43
CA ILE A 297 -17.80 -26.91 12.37
C ILE A 297 -16.57 -26.03 12.03
N PHE A 298 -16.01 -25.41 13.06
CA PHE A 298 -14.79 -24.59 12.98
C PHE A 298 -13.68 -25.31 13.75
N ALA A 299 -12.68 -25.81 13.02
CA ALA A 299 -11.64 -26.66 13.57
C ALA A 299 -10.26 -26.01 13.52
N THR A 300 -9.44 -26.29 14.53
CA THR A 300 -8.00 -26.10 14.39
C THR A 300 -7.37 -27.33 13.77
N VAL A 301 -6.41 -27.10 12.86
CA VAL A 301 -5.70 -28.19 12.17
C VAL A 301 -5.06 -29.16 13.14
N GLN A 302 -4.50 -28.67 14.28
CA GLN A 302 -3.83 -29.47 15.29
C GLN A 302 -4.78 -30.48 15.95
N THR A 303 -6.02 -30.08 16.24
CA THR A 303 -7.02 -30.97 16.85
C THR A 303 -7.58 -31.91 15.81
N LEU A 304 -7.94 -31.40 14.63
CA LEU A 304 -8.56 -32.20 13.58
C LEU A 304 -7.62 -33.26 13.00
N SER A 305 -6.30 -32.98 12.90
CA SER A 305 -5.30 -33.93 12.35
C SER A 305 -4.86 -35.05 13.32
N GLN A 306 -5.42 -35.12 14.54
CA GLN A 306 -5.19 -36.22 15.47
C GLN A 306 -5.83 -37.49 14.92
N THR A 307 -5.09 -38.61 15.03
CA THR A 307 -5.45 -39.87 14.37
C THR A 307 -6.82 -40.40 14.83
N ASP A 308 -7.10 -40.31 16.13
CA ASP A 308 -8.36 -40.70 16.73
C ASP A 308 -9.54 -39.83 16.32
N VAL A 309 -9.31 -38.54 16.18
CA VAL A 309 -10.35 -37.59 15.71
C VAL A 309 -10.67 -37.83 14.25
N LEU A 310 -9.65 -37.96 13.37
CA LEU A 310 -9.87 -38.27 11.96
C LEU A 310 -10.56 -39.62 11.76
N ALA A 311 -10.12 -40.65 12.49
CA ALA A 311 -10.71 -41.99 12.38
C ALA A 311 -12.19 -42.06 12.84
N SER A 312 -12.62 -41.11 13.67
CA SER A 312 -14.02 -41.00 14.11
C SER A 312 -14.97 -40.35 13.11
N LEU A 313 -14.44 -39.79 11.99
CA LEU A 313 -15.20 -39.05 11.00
C LEU A 313 -15.17 -39.80 9.65
N ALA A 314 -16.31 -39.84 8.95
CA ALA A 314 -16.38 -40.44 7.63
C ALA A 314 -15.66 -39.60 6.57
N GLU A 315 -15.14 -40.25 5.51
CA GLU A 315 -14.47 -39.56 4.41
C GLU A 315 -15.36 -38.51 3.69
N ASP A 316 -16.65 -38.73 3.63
CA ASP A 316 -17.71 -37.91 3.03
C ASP A 316 -18.53 -37.11 4.07
N GLU A 317 -18.01 -37.02 5.31
CA GLU A 317 -18.68 -36.33 6.42
C GLU A 317 -19.05 -34.88 6.10
N PHE A 318 -18.23 -34.20 5.29
CA PHE A 318 -18.38 -32.78 4.96
C PHE A 318 -18.57 -32.56 3.47
N ASP A 319 -19.69 -31.91 3.08
CA ASP A 319 -19.93 -31.53 1.68
C ASP A 319 -19.03 -30.40 1.24
N TYR A 320 -18.69 -29.48 2.13
CA TYR A 320 -17.87 -28.30 1.84
C TYR A 320 -16.81 -28.11 2.91
N ILE A 321 -15.56 -28.06 2.48
CA ILE A 321 -14.41 -27.77 3.36
C ILE A 321 -13.79 -26.44 2.93
N LEU A 322 -13.52 -25.57 3.90
CA LEU A 322 -12.81 -24.31 3.69
C LEU A 322 -11.53 -24.29 4.51
N ILE A 323 -10.41 -24.12 3.84
CA ILE A 323 -9.09 -23.93 4.47
C ILE A 323 -8.75 -22.45 4.43
N ASP A 324 -8.70 -21.81 5.59
CA ASP A 324 -8.18 -20.45 5.73
C ASP A 324 -6.66 -20.49 5.97
N GLU A 325 -5.97 -19.47 5.48
CA GLU A 325 -4.50 -19.42 5.37
C GLU A 325 -3.97 -20.62 4.56
N ALA A 326 -4.60 -20.86 3.40
CA ALA A 326 -4.34 -22.01 2.53
C ALA A 326 -2.89 -22.15 2.07
N HIS A 327 -2.06 -21.11 2.21
CA HIS A 327 -0.61 -21.20 2.00
C HIS A 327 0.06 -22.24 2.93
N ARG A 328 -0.61 -22.66 4.01
CA ARG A 328 -0.16 -23.73 4.92
C ARG A 328 -0.69 -25.11 4.55
N ALA A 329 -1.53 -25.21 3.51
CA ALA A 329 -2.20 -26.46 3.14
C ALA A 329 -1.21 -27.59 2.77
N ALA A 330 0.00 -27.25 2.38
CA ALA A 330 1.06 -28.19 2.07
C ALA A 330 1.72 -28.85 3.30
N ALA A 331 1.49 -28.32 4.52
CA ALA A 331 2.07 -28.90 5.73
C ALA A 331 1.49 -30.29 6.05
N PRO A 332 2.29 -31.21 6.65
CA PRO A 332 1.88 -32.61 6.88
C PRO A 332 0.54 -32.78 7.60
N SER A 333 0.23 -31.91 8.57
CA SER A 333 -1.04 -31.93 9.29
C SER A 333 -2.24 -31.60 8.42
N TYR A 334 -2.11 -30.65 7.48
CA TYR A 334 -3.16 -30.35 6.50
C TYR A 334 -3.28 -31.46 5.47
N GLN A 335 -2.15 -32.04 5.01
CA GLN A 335 -2.15 -33.13 4.04
C GLN A 335 -2.87 -34.38 4.57
N LYS A 336 -2.76 -34.68 5.88
CA LYS A 336 -3.55 -35.75 6.50
C LYS A 336 -5.05 -35.50 6.39
N ILE A 337 -5.50 -34.27 6.63
CA ILE A 337 -6.90 -33.87 6.53
C ILE A 337 -7.40 -33.97 5.08
N LEU A 338 -6.60 -33.45 4.13
CA LEU A 338 -6.93 -33.46 2.72
C LEU A 338 -6.97 -34.87 2.10
N ALA A 339 -6.12 -35.78 2.60
CA ALA A 339 -6.11 -37.18 2.18
C ALA A 339 -7.30 -37.97 2.74
N HIS A 340 -7.81 -37.61 3.92
CA HIS A 340 -8.92 -38.29 4.57
C HIS A 340 -10.28 -37.90 3.98
N PHE A 341 -10.57 -36.60 3.84
CA PHE A 341 -11.89 -36.13 3.42
C PHE A 341 -12.05 -35.99 1.90
N LYS A 342 -13.25 -36.33 1.42
CA LYS A 342 -13.66 -36.25 0.01
C LYS A 342 -14.88 -35.31 -0.14
N PRO A 343 -14.71 -34.00 0.08
CA PRO A 343 -15.84 -33.06 0.00
C PRO A 343 -16.34 -32.91 -1.44
N GLN A 344 -17.58 -32.42 -1.61
CA GLN A 344 -18.09 -32.00 -2.90
C GLN A 344 -17.33 -30.78 -3.42
N PHE A 345 -16.95 -29.83 -2.51
CA PHE A 345 -16.11 -28.69 -2.84
C PHE A 345 -15.12 -28.34 -1.74
N LEU A 346 -13.87 -28.12 -2.12
CA LEU A 346 -12.77 -27.66 -1.26
C LEU A 346 -12.38 -26.23 -1.66
N LEU A 347 -12.56 -25.26 -0.77
CA LEU A 347 -12.15 -23.89 -0.95
C LEU A 347 -10.88 -23.57 -0.16
N GLY A 348 -9.85 -23.08 -0.82
CA GLY A 348 -8.69 -22.45 -0.20
C GLY A 348 -8.80 -20.93 -0.20
N MET A 349 -8.45 -20.29 0.91
CA MET A 349 -8.33 -18.84 0.98
C MET A 349 -6.98 -18.44 1.58
N THR A 350 -6.26 -17.52 0.94
CA THR A 350 -4.97 -17.02 1.43
C THR A 350 -4.74 -15.58 1.00
N ALA A 351 -3.85 -14.87 1.70
CA ALA A 351 -3.35 -13.57 1.25
C ALA A 351 -2.04 -13.69 0.44
N THR A 352 -1.27 -14.73 0.68
CA THR A 352 0.08 -14.95 0.15
C THR A 352 0.23 -16.41 -0.25
N PRO A 353 -0.13 -16.79 -1.48
CA PRO A 353 0.02 -18.16 -1.94
C PRO A 353 1.50 -18.53 -2.24
N GLU A 354 2.36 -17.51 -2.44
CA GLU A 354 3.78 -17.69 -2.68
C GLU A 354 4.50 -17.97 -1.35
N ARG A 355 5.08 -19.16 -1.20
CA ARG A 355 5.94 -19.54 -0.09
C ARG A 355 7.30 -20.05 -0.57
N MET A 356 8.30 -19.93 0.31
CA MET A 356 9.67 -20.38 0.05
C MET A 356 9.88 -21.91 0.20
N ASP A 357 8.85 -22.67 0.57
CA ASP A 357 8.94 -24.08 0.95
C ASP A 357 8.64 -25.08 -0.18
N GLU A 358 8.93 -24.72 -1.42
CA GLU A 358 8.86 -25.54 -2.66
C GLU A 358 7.51 -26.25 -2.95
N GLN A 359 6.51 -26.12 -2.09
CA GLN A 359 5.23 -26.80 -2.27
C GLN A 359 4.20 -25.90 -2.96
N ASN A 360 3.63 -26.41 -4.04
CA ASN A 360 2.72 -25.67 -4.90
C ASN A 360 1.29 -25.66 -4.36
N VAL A 361 0.90 -24.55 -3.70
CA VAL A 361 -0.48 -24.37 -3.21
C VAL A 361 -1.49 -24.40 -4.35
N TYR A 362 -1.16 -23.84 -5.51
CA TYR A 362 -2.08 -23.83 -6.65
C TYR A 362 -2.41 -25.26 -7.14
N GLN A 363 -1.44 -26.18 -7.08
CA GLN A 363 -1.65 -27.57 -7.41
C GLN A 363 -2.63 -28.27 -6.46
N ILE A 364 -2.60 -27.95 -5.15
CA ILE A 364 -3.53 -28.51 -4.17
C ILE A 364 -4.96 -28.16 -4.52
N PHE A 365 -5.19 -27.02 -5.17
CA PHE A 365 -6.52 -26.54 -5.60
C PHE A 365 -6.73 -26.69 -7.13
N ASP A 366 -6.06 -27.65 -7.77
CA ASP A 366 -6.19 -28.02 -9.19
C ASP A 366 -6.00 -26.81 -10.14
N TYR A 367 -5.20 -25.80 -9.74
CA TYR A 367 -4.97 -24.54 -10.45
C TYR A 367 -6.24 -23.68 -10.65
N ASN A 368 -7.33 -24.00 -9.98
CA ASN A 368 -8.61 -23.29 -10.08
C ASN A 368 -8.56 -21.99 -9.25
N LEU A 369 -7.88 -20.97 -9.75
CA LEU A 369 -7.84 -19.65 -9.13
C LEU A 369 -9.15 -18.90 -9.44
N ALA A 370 -10.08 -18.91 -8.49
CA ALA A 370 -11.39 -18.27 -8.65
C ALA A 370 -11.29 -16.73 -8.63
N TYR A 371 -10.42 -16.20 -7.78
CA TYR A 371 -10.24 -14.73 -7.66
C TYR A 371 -8.90 -14.38 -7.04
N GLU A 372 -8.31 -13.29 -7.53
CA GLU A 372 -7.10 -12.71 -6.95
C GLU A 372 -7.27 -11.20 -6.78
N ILE A 373 -7.02 -10.70 -5.56
CA ILE A 373 -6.93 -9.27 -5.26
C ILE A 373 -5.77 -9.03 -4.32
N ARG A 374 -4.81 -8.24 -4.76
CA ARG A 374 -3.62 -7.88 -4.01
C ARG A 374 -3.85 -6.59 -3.22
N LEU A 375 -2.85 -6.18 -2.42
CA LEU A 375 -2.95 -4.99 -1.58
C LEU A 375 -3.24 -3.73 -2.39
N ARG A 376 -2.58 -3.56 -3.53
CA ARG A 376 -2.77 -2.42 -4.44
C ARG A 376 -4.20 -2.36 -4.95
N ASP A 377 -4.68 -3.47 -5.51
CA ASP A 377 -6.05 -3.55 -6.05
C ASP A 377 -7.09 -3.28 -4.96
N ALA A 378 -6.84 -3.81 -3.74
CA ALA A 378 -7.73 -3.62 -2.60
C ALA A 378 -7.79 -2.16 -2.11
N LEU A 379 -6.70 -1.40 -2.29
CA LEU A 379 -6.66 0.04 -2.03
C LEU A 379 -7.40 0.80 -3.12
N GLU A 380 -7.13 0.51 -4.40
CA GLU A 380 -7.77 1.11 -5.57
C GLU A 380 -9.30 0.91 -5.54
N GLU A 381 -9.75 -0.28 -5.13
CA GLU A 381 -11.17 -0.61 -4.89
C GLU A 381 -11.72 -0.03 -3.57
N LYS A 382 -10.94 0.80 -2.88
CA LYS A 382 -11.32 1.46 -1.62
C LYS A 382 -11.82 0.49 -0.54
N MET A 383 -11.30 -0.73 -0.51
CA MET A 383 -11.65 -1.73 0.49
C MET A 383 -10.92 -1.52 1.81
N LEU A 384 -9.75 -0.93 1.74
CA LEU A 384 -8.86 -0.64 2.86
C LEU A 384 -8.86 0.86 3.20
N ALA A 385 -8.36 1.21 4.38
CA ALA A 385 -8.07 2.59 4.72
C ALA A 385 -6.81 3.02 3.95
N PRO A 386 -6.78 4.22 3.37
CA PRO A 386 -5.59 4.74 2.73
C PRO A 386 -4.46 4.92 3.75
N PHE A 387 -3.23 4.97 3.28
CA PHE A 387 -2.07 5.19 4.12
C PHE A 387 -1.14 6.26 3.54
N HIS A 388 -0.35 6.85 4.41
CA HIS A 388 0.78 7.70 4.06
C HIS A 388 2.03 7.02 4.57
N TYR A 389 2.80 6.47 3.64
CA TYR A 389 4.11 5.92 3.94
C TYR A 389 5.18 6.99 3.83
N VAL A 390 6.02 7.07 4.84
CA VAL A 390 7.15 7.98 4.91
C VAL A 390 8.39 7.20 5.31
N GLY A 391 9.33 7.07 4.38
CA GLY A 391 10.67 6.58 4.65
C GLY A 391 11.55 7.73 5.14
N VAL A 392 11.97 7.69 6.39
CA VAL A 392 12.89 8.65 7.00
C VAL A 392 14.23 7.98 7.27
N GLN A 393 15.30 8.77 7.34
CA GLN A 393 16.60 8.28 7.78
C GLN A 393 16.50 7.82 9.25
N ASP A 394 17.11 6.69 9.61
CA ASP A 394 17.26 6.33 11.02
C ASP A 394 18.35 7.20 11.69
N TYR A 395 18.34 7.24 13.02
CA TYR A 395 19.24 8.07 13.80
C TYR A 395 20.71 7.77 13.49
N GLU A 396 21.50 8.82 13.31
CA GLU A 396 22.96 8.76 13.15
C GLU A 396 23.62 9.46 14.33
N ALA A 397 24.62 8.83 14.92
CA ALA A 397 25.49 9.46 15.92
C ALA A 397 26.96 9.26 15.53
N ASP A 398 27.77 10.30 15.63
CA ASP A 398 29.21 10.27 15.39
C ASP A 398 29.63 9.71 14.02
N GLY A 399 28.74 9.83 13.00
CA GLY A 399 28.95 9.28 11.66
C GLY A 399 28.66 7.77 11.53
N GLU A 400 28.25 7.10 12.61
CA GLU A 400 27.81 5.72 12.57
C GLU A 400 26.30 5.64 12.34
N THR A 401 25.90 4.84 11.37
CA THR A 401 24.51 4.58 11.01
C THR A 401 24.09 3.21 11.46
N ILE A 402 22.79 3.04 11.73
CA ILE A 402 22.23 1.75 12.10
C ILE A 402 22.23 0.79 10.91
N ASP A 403 22.72 -0.42 11.15
CA ASP A 403 22.77 -1.53 10.20
C ASP A 403 22.40 -2.88 10.86
N GLU A 404 22.61 -3.98 10.16
CA GLU A 404 22.32 -5.35 10.66
C GLU A 404 23.17 -5.76 11.85
N THR A 405 24.32 -5.10 12.08
CA THR A 405 25.29 -5.44 13.11
C THR A 405 25.20 -4.57 14.36
N THR A 406 24.35 -3.55 14.33
CA THR A 406 24.21 -2.56 15.39
C THR A 406 23.81 -3.19 16.72
N GLY A 407 24.57 -2.91 17.76
CA GLY A 407 24.36 -3.46 19.09
C GLY A 407 23.12 -2.88 19.80
N LEU A 408 22.54 -3.66 20.74
CA LEU A 408 21.33 -3.29 21.49
C LEU A 408 21.45 -1.91 22.15
N ARG A 409 22.57 -1.63 22.85
CA ARG A 409 22.80 -0.35 23.54
C ARG A 409 22.58 0.87 22.65
N TYR A 410 22.92 0.74 21.37
CA TYR A 410 22.75 1.82 20.41
C TYR A 410 21.29 1.91 19.92
N LEU A 411 20.65 0.75 19.67
CA LEU A 411 19.26 0.67 19.23
C LEU A 411 18.27 1.25 20.26
N VAL A 412 18.61 1.19 21.55
CA VAL A 412 17.81 1.72 22.67
C VAL A 412 18.40 2.97 23.31
N SER A 413 19.31 3.67 22.63
CA SER A 413 19.85 4.93 23.15
C SER A 413 18.76 5.99 23.31
N GLU A 414 18.84 6.78 24.38
CA GLU A 414 17.85 7.84 24.63
C GLU A 414 17.75 8.82 23.48
N GLN A 415 18.88 9.16 22.87
CA GLN A 415 18.97 10.07 21.72
C GLN A 415 18.20 9.52 20.51
N ARG A 416 18.35 8.23 20.21
CA ARG A 416 17.58 7.59 19.13
C ARG A 416 16.10 7.57 19.45
N VAL A 417 15.71 7.24 20.68
CA VAL A 417 14.31 7.24 21.08
C VAL A 417 13.70 8.63 21.00
N ASP A 418 14.43 9.68 21.41
CA ASP A 418 13.99 11.07 21.27
C ASP A 418 13.80 11.46 19.80
N TYR A 419 14.75 11.04 18.95
CA TYR A 419 14.63 11.23 17.51
C TYR A 419 13.40 10.54 16.93
N VAL A 420 13.19 9.26 17.24
CA VAL A 420 12.05 8.47 16.78
C VAL A 420 10.73 9.09 17.24
N LEU A 421 10.61 9.48 18.50
CA LEU A 421 9.40 10.11 19.04
C LEU A 421 9.13 11.48 18.41
N ARG A 422 10.17 12.26 18.12
CA ARG A 422 10.04 13.53 17.42
C ARG A 422 9.49 13.33 16.01
N GLU A 423 10.00 12.37 15.25
CA GLU A 423 9.49 12.04 13.91
C GLU A 423 8.05 11.52 13.96
N ILE A 424 7.73 10.67 14.93
CA ILE A 424 6.36 10.19 15.18
C ILE A 424 5.40 11.36 15.46
N ASP A 425 5.81 12.32 16.30
CA ASP A 425 4.99 13.49 16.61
C ASP A 425 4.91 14.44 15.40
N TYR A 426 6.00 14.63 14.67
CA TYR A 426 6.04 15.49 13.49
C TYR A 426 5.06 15.01 12.40
N TYR A 427 5.13 13.75 11.99
CA TYR A 427 4.22 13.22 10.97
C TYR A 427 2.81 12.96 11.49
N GLY A 428 2.66 12.68 12.75
CA GLY A 428 1.38 12.57 13.44
C GLY A 428 0.53 11.36 13.01
N TYR A 429 -0.75 11.41 13.34
CA TYR A 429 -1.72 10.33 13.14
C TYR A 429 -3.14 10.87 12.93
N CYS A 430 -4.05 10.09 12.36
CA CYS A 430 -5.46 10.44 12.30
C CYS A 430 -6.21 10.05 13.60
N GLY A 431 -7.32 10.73 13.87
CA GLY A 431 -8.15 10.44 15.05
C GLY A 431 -7.73 11.22 16.29
N LYS A 432 -8.28 10.88 17.46
CA LYS A 432 -8.13 11.66 18.70
C LYS A 432 -6.85 11.31 19.46
N GLN A 433 -6.37 10.07 19.34
CA GLN A 433 -5.24 9.53 20.09
C GLN A 433 -4.42 8.59 19.20
N ALA A 434 -3.11 8.51 19.47
CA ALA A 434 -2.24 7.56 18.81
C ALA A 434 -2.65 6.11 19.19
N LYS A 435 -2.64 5.24 18.20
CA LYS A 435 -2.80 3.80 18.33
C LYS A 435 -1.80 3.16 17.39
N GLY A 436 -0.56 3.05 17.88
CA GLY A 436 0.59 2.66 17.10
C GLY A 436 1.02 1.22 17.32
N LEU A 437 1.57 0.63 16.27
CA LEU A 437 2.29 -0.64 16.31
C LEU A 437 3.73 -0.39 15.85
N VAL A 438 4.69 -0.69 16.74
CA VAL A 438 6.11 -0.51 16.48
C VAL A 438 6.74 -1.88 16.25
N PHE A 439 7.40 -2.05 15.11
CA PHE A 439 8.16 -3.25 14.79
C PHE A 439 9.65 -2.98 15.01
N CYS A 440 10.29 -3.84 15.80
CA CYS A 440 11.72 -3.81 16.07
C CYS A 440 12.36 -5.18 15.79
N SER A 441 13.69 -5.27 15.90
CA SER A 441 14.45 -6.45 15.47
C SER A 441 14.59 -7.52 16.56
N ARG A 442 14.55 -7.13 17.84
CA ARG A 442 14.92 -7.98 18.96
C ARG A 442 13.92 -7.87 20.09
N GLN A 443 13.77 -8.96 20.90
CA GLN A 443 12.84 -8.97 22.03
C GLN A 443 13.31 -8.11 23.21
N ASP A 444 14.61 -8.08 23.47
CA ASP A 444 15.22 -7.19 24.46
C ASP A 444 15.03 -5.72 24.06
N GLU A 445 15.26 -5.39 22.78
CA GLU A 445 14.97 -4.06 22.23
C GLU A 445 13.50 -3.67 22.44
N ALA A 446 12.55 -4.58 22.17
CA ALA A 446 11.12 -4.29 22.35
C ALA A 446 10.78 -3.91 23.79
N LYS A 447 11.34 -4.62 24.78
CA LYS A 447 11.10 -4.37 26.20
C LYS A 447 11.67 -3.02 26.64
N GLU A 448 12.93 -2.74 26.29
CA GLU A 448 13.59 -1.49 26.64
C GLU A 448 12.95 -0.28 25.94
N LEU A 449 12.59 -0.39 24.65
CA LEU A 449 11.88 0.68 23.94
C LEU A 449 10.51 0.97 24.58
N ALA A 450 9.76 -0.05 25.04
CA ALA A 450 8.46 0.16 25.67
C ALA A 450 8.58 0.94 26.99
N ASP A 451 9.63 0.66 27.77
CA ASP A 451 9.93 1.38 29.01
C ASP A 451 10.35 2.84 28.70
N LEU A 452 11.19 3.06 27.70
CA LEU A 452 11.66 4.39 27.32
C LEU A 452 10.52 5.25 26.74
N PHE A 453 9.68 4.69 25.85
CA PHE A 453 8.49 5.37 25.35
C PHE A 453 7.58 5.80 26.51
N SER A 454 7.32 4.89 27.44
CA SER A 454 6.49 5.17 28.61
C SER A 454 7.07 6.26 29.52
N LYS A 455 8.39 6.24 29.78
CA LYS A 455 9.10 7.28 30.55
C LYS A 455 9.02 8.65 29.89
N LYS A 456 8.99 8.70 28.56
CA LYS A 456 8.89 9.93 27.77
C LYS A 456 7.45 10.38 27.51
N GLY A 457 6.46 9.79 28.20
CA GLY A 457 5.04 10.22 28.15
C GLY A 457 4.20 9.54 27.07
N HIS A 458 4.73 8.49 26.42
CA HIS A 458 4.03 7.69 25.43
C HIS A 458 3.79 6.26 25.94
N PRO A 459 2.69 6.01 26.68
CA PRO A 459 2.45 4.70 27.30
C PRO A 459 2.52 3.56 26.28
N ALA A 460 3.47 2.65 26.47
CA ALA A 460 3.74 1.54 25.57
C ALA A 460 3.89 0.21 26.31
N ILE A 461 3.59 -0.90 25.64
CA ILE A 461 3.78 -2.25 26.15
C ILE A 461 4.45 -3.11 25.08
N ALA A 462 5.52 -3.81 25.46
CA ALA A 462 6.14 -4.82 24.61
C ALA A 462 5.33 -6.11 24.58
N LEU A 463 5.22 -6.72 23.40
CA LEU A 463 4.70 -8.06 23.19
C LEU A 463 5.72 -8.91 22.42
N THR A 464 5.98 -10.10 22.93
CA THR A 464 6.89 -11.07 22.35
C THR A 464 6.18 -12.40 22.04
N ASN A 465 6.87 -13.33 21.40
CA ASN A 465 6.34 -14.68 21.15
C ASN A 465 6.15 -15.49 22.44
N GLU A 466 6.79 -15.10 23.55
CA GLU A 466 6.65 -15.71 24.88
C GLU A 466 5.33 -15.36 25.56
N ASP A 467 4.67 -14.26 25.16
CA ASP A 467 3.44 -13.81 25.77
C ASP A 467 2.26 -14.74 25.44
N SER A 468 1.46 -15.06 26.44
CA SER A 468 0.24 -15.87 26.29
C SER A 468 -0.81 -15.13 25.41
N GLU A 469 -1.69 -15.90 24.77
CA GLU A 469 -2.79 -15.34 23.98
C GLU A 469 -3.71 -14.42 24.82
N LYS A 470 -3.90 -14.76 26.10
CA LYS A 470 -4.69 -13.95 27.04
C LYS A 470 -4.04 -12.57 27.22
N ARG A 471 -2.72 -12.54 27.52
CA ARG A 471 -1.98 -11.28 27.66
C ARG A 471 -2.02 -10.44 26.38
N ARG A 472 -1.82 -11.06 25.22
CA ARG A 472 -1.91 -10.35 23.91
C ARG A 472 -3.28 -9.69 23.74
N SER A 473 -4.36 -10.41 24.03
CA SER A 473 -5.73 -9.88 23.91
C SER A 473 -5.98 -8.74 24.90
N GLU A 474 -5.47 -8.82 26.12
CA GLU A 474 -5.57 -7.76 27.13
C GLU A 474 -4.81 -6.50 26.72
N VAL A 475 -3.60 -6.64 26.17
CA VAL A 475 -2.79 -5.51 25.69
C VAL A 475 -3.43 -4.85 24.48
N ILE A 476 -3.95 -5.62 23.54
CA ILE A 476 -4.71 -5.09 22.40
C ILE A 476 -5.94 -4.31 22.87
N ALA A 477 -6.67 -4.84 23.86
CA ALA A 477 -7.81 -4.12 24.43
C ALA A 477 -7.39 -2.80 25.10
N LYS A 478 -6.24 -2.75 25.78
CA LYS A 478 -5.68 -1.50 26.34
C LYS A 478 -5.40 -0.47 25.25
N LEU A 479 -4.81 -0.87 24.10
CA LEU A 479 -4.55 0.01 22.98
C LEU A 479 -5.86 0.54 22.34
N VAL A 480 -6.81 -0.35 22.07
CA VAL A 480 -8.10 0.01 21.48
C VAL A 480 -8.85 1.00 22.37
N ASN A 481 -8.83 0.78 23.69
CA ASN A 481 -9.49 1.64 24.69
C ASN A 481 -8.68 2.91 25.04
N GLY A 482 -7.50 3.11 24.44
CA GLY A 482 -6.68 4.30 24.65
C GLY A 482 -5.97 4.36 26.00
N LYS A 483 -5.79 3.23 26.69
CA LYS A 483 -5.01 3.13 27.94
C LYS A 483 -3.50 3.10 27.68
N ILE A 484 -3.10 2.72 26.46
CA ILE A 484 -1.73 2.81 25.95
C ILE A 484 -1.78 3.38 24.53
N GLU A 485 -0.67 3.94 24.08
CA GLU A 485 -0.53 4.51 22.74
C GLU A 485 0.17 3.56 21.78
N TYR A 486 1.12 2.74 22.29
CA TYR A 486 1.93 1.88 21.42
C TYR A 486 2.01 0.45 21.94
N ILE A 487 2.02 -0.48 21.00
CA ILE A 487 2.49 -1.85 21.19
C ILE A 487 3.80 -2.00 20.43
N ILE A 488 4.86 -2.47 21.10
CA ILE A 488 6.17 -2.70 20.50
C ILE A 488 6.37 -4.22 20.38
N ALA A 489 6.68 -4.70 19.18
CA ALA A 489 6.70 -6.13 18.91
C ALA A 489 7.77 -6.56 17.92
N VAL A 490 8.24 -7.81 18.07
CA VAL A 490 9.13 -8.50 17.14
C VAL A 490 8.33 -9.62 16.50
N ASP A 491 8.21 -9.65 15.17
CA ASP A 491 7.61 -10.71 14.34
C ASP A 491 6.24 -11.28 14.78
N LEU A 492 5.75 -10.89 15.94
CA LEU A 492 4.55 -11.44 16.56
C LEU A 492 3.27 -11.18 15.74
N PHE A 493 3.24 -10.06 15.04
CA PHE A 493 2.08 -9.59 14.28
C PHE A 493 2.16 -9.92 12.80
N ASN A 494 3.10 -10.75 12.36
CA ASN A 494 3.20 -11.18 10.97
C ASN A 494 2.00 -12.05 10.55
N GLU A 495 1.38 -12.80 11.50
CA GLU A 495 0.20 -13.64 11.23
C GLU A 495 -0.85 -13.58 12.37
N GLY A 496 -2.12 -13.53 12.01
CA GLY A 496 -3.26 -13.89 12.88
C GLY A 496 -3.75 -12.85 13.89
N ILE A 497 -3.07 -11.73 14.11
CA ILE A 497 -3.56 -10.66 14.98
C ILE A 497 -4.04 -9.48 14.16
N ASP A 498 -5.22 -8.99 14.48
CA ASP A 498 -5.91 -7.92 13.78
C ASP A 498 -6.31 -6.81 14.71
N ILE A 499 -5.82 -5.60 14.46
CA ILE A 499 -6.12 -4.39 15.24
C ILE A 499 -6.62 -3.30 14.29
N PRO A 500 -7.91 -3.30 13.92
CA PRO A 500 -8.47 -2.33 12.97
C PRO A 500 -8.31 -0.87 13.41
N ALA A 501 -8.18 -0.63 14.71
CA ALA A 501 -8.06 0.70 15.29
C ALA A 501 -6.68 1.36 15.08
N LEU A 502 -5.66 0.64 14.60
CA LEU A 502 -4.34 1.19 14.35
C LEU A 502 -4.40 2.39 13.39
N ASN A 503 -3.74 3.47 13.75
CA ASN A 503 -3.60 4.68 12.95
C ASN A 503 -2.14 5.08 12.71
N GLN A 504 -1.19 4.37 13.34
CA GLN A 504 0.23 4.47 13.06
C GLN A 504 0.88 3.09 12.99
N ILE A 505 1.86 2.95 12.09
CA ILE A 505 2.77 1.81 11.99
C ILE A 505 4.18 2.38 11.95
N ILE A 506 5.05 1.90 12.84
CA ILE A 506 6.42 2.36 12.97
C ILE A 506 7.34 1.17 12.72
N MET A 507 8.27 1.30 11.79
CA MET A 507 9.23 0.26 11.45
C MET A 507 10.63 0.70 11.87
N LEU A 508 11.18 0.07 12.92
CA LEU A 508 12.52 0.30 13.46
C LEU A 508 13.45 -0.87 13.13
N ARG A 509 13.20 -1.56 12.05
CA ARG A 509 13.94 -2.75 11.68
C ARG A 509 14.16 -2.87 10.17
N ASN A 510 15.19 -3.64 9.80
CA ASN A 510 15.44 -4.01 8.42
C ASN A 510 14.28 -4.82 7.80
N THR A 511 13.88 -4.46 6.59
CA THR A 511 12.95 -5.23 5.78
C THR A 511 13.66 -6.46 5.19
N GLN A 512 13.31 -7.65 5.66
CA GLN A 512 13.91 -8.90 5.19
C GLN A 512 13.15 -9.53 4.01
N SER A 513 11.88 -9.18 3.83
CA SER A 513 11.01 -9.73 2.80
C SER A 513 9.91 -8.74 2.45
N SER A 514 9.66 -8.56 1.15
CA SER A 514 8.55 -7.76 0.65
C SER A 514 7.18 -8.28 1.11
N ILE A 515 7.05 -9.60 1.28
CA ILE A 515 5.82 -10.23 1.78
C ILE A 515 5.56 -9.85 3.25
N VAL A 516 6.59 -9.98 4.10
CA VAL A 516 6.48 -9.62 5.53
C VAL A 516 6.19 -8.14 5.68
N PHE A 517 6.84 -7.28 4.92
CA PHE A 517 6.60 -5.84 4.90
C PHE A 517 5.14 -5.51 4.55
N ALA A 518 4.64 -6.07 3.44
CA ALA A 518 3.25 -5.86 3.01
C ALA A 518 2.23 -6.40 4.04
N GLN A 519 2.54 -7.51 4.71
CA GLN A 519 1.71 -8.05 5.79
C GLN A 519 1.67 -7.14 7.00
N GLN A 520 2.80 -6.58 7.43
CA GLN A 520 2.90 -5.64 8.55
C GLN A 520 2.13 -4.35 8.25
N LEU A 521 2.34 -3.77 7.09
CA LEU A 521 1.59 -2.59 6.64
C LEU A 521 0.08 -2.88 6.58
N GLY A 522 -0.31 -4.02 6.02
CA GLY A 522 -1.70 -4.44 5.89
C GLY A 522 -2.48 -4.57 7.20
N ARG A 523 -1.79 -4.76 8.34
CA ARG A 523 -2.43 -4.87 9.68
C ARG A 523 -3.16 -3.59 10.08
N GLY A 524 -2.59 -2.44 9.72
CA GLY A 524 -3.20 -1.14 10.01
C GLY A 524 -4.22 -0.68 9.00
N LEU A 525 -4.34 -1.31 7.82
CA LEU A 525 -5.13 -0.76 6.73
C LEU A 525 -6.62 -1.10 6.76
N ARG A 526 -7.10 -1.87 7.74
CA ARG A 526 -8.55 -2.09 7.88
C ARG A 526 -9.29 -0.81 8.18
N LYS A 527 -10.46 -0.64 7.57
CA LYS A 527 -11.36 0.47 7.90
C LYS A 527 -11.83 0.37 9.35
N TYR A 528 -11.87 1.52 10.02
CA TYR A 528 -12.35 1.63 11.40
C TYR A 528 -13.06 2.98 11.59
N PRO A 529 -14.13 3.06 12.39
CA PRO A 529 -14.83 4.33 12.64
C PRO A 529 -13.88 5.41 13.15
N GLY A 530 -13.88 6.58 12.50
CA GLY A 530 -13.02 7.70 12.86
C GLY A 530 -11.57 7.61 12.35
N LYS A 531 -11.20 6.55 11.61
CA LYS A 531 -9.90 6.39 10.99
C LYS A 531 -9.99 6.74 9.50
N ASN A 532 -9.42 7.86 9.10
CA ASN A 532 -9.42 8.34 7.72
C ASN A 532 -8.19 7.86 6.93
N PHE A 533 -7.07 7.63 7.61
CA PHE A 533 -5.81 7.13 7.04
C PHE A 533 -4.94 6.47 8.12
N VAL A 534 -3.85 5.86 7.69
CA VAL A 534 -2.78 5.33 8.54
C VAL A 534 -1.48 6.02 8.18
N THR A 535 -0.71 6.47 9.17
CA THR A 535 0.67 6.93 8.96
C THR A 535 1.62 5.75 9.17
N ALA A 536 2.41 5.42 8.17
CA ALA A 536 3.45 4.41 8.25
C ALA A 536 4.81 5.10 8.16
N LEU A 537 5.58 5.04 9.25
CA LEU A 537 6.93 5.59 9.33
C LEU A 537 7.93 4.45 9.30
N ASP A 538 8.88 4.52 8.38
CA ASP A 538 9.94 3.53 8.23
C ASP A 538 11.30 4.19 8.40
N PHE A 539 12.05 3.77 9.43
CA PHE A 539 13.34 4.33 9.79
C PHE A 539 14.43 3.55 9.05
N ILE A 540 14.94 4.16 7.98
CA ILE A 540 15.84 3.54 7.00
C ILE A 540 17.29 3.74 7.42
N GLY A 541 17.90 2.69 7.97
CA GLY A 541 19.33 2.59 8.24
C GLY A 541 20.15 2.22 7.00
N ASN A 542 21.40 1.81 7.21
CA ASN A 542 22.30 1.32 6.16
C ASN A 542 22.13 -0.19 5.91
N TYR A 543 20.92 -0.63 5.64
CA TYR A 543 20.62 -2.04 5.42
C TYR A 543 20.83 -2.45 3.96
N LYS A 544 21.39 -3.64 3.75
CA LYS A 544 21.59 -4.21 2.40
C LYS A 544 20.29 -4.43 1.65
N ASN A 545 19.21 -4.68 2.38
CA ASN A 545 17.90 -5.03 1.82
C ASN A 545 16.96 -3.83 1.61
N ASN A 546 17.44 -2.59 1.74
CA ASN A 546 16.62 -1.39 1.54
C ASN A 546 15.93 -1.35 0.17
N TYR A 547 16.52 -1.99 -0.84
CA TYR A 547 15.95 -2.12 -2.18
C TYR A 547 14.59 -2.85 -2.20
N LEU A 548 14.29 -3.66 -1.18
CA LEU A 548 13.01 -4.37 -1.08
C LEU A 548 11.84 -3.43 -0.77
N ILE A 549 12.10 -2.28 -0.15
CA ILE A 549 11.06 -1.35 0.29
C ILE A 549 10.20 -0.83 -0.88
N PRO A 550 10.77 -0.17 -1.92
CA PRO A 550 9.98 0.28 -3.05
C PRO A 550 9.34 -0.87 -3.82
N ILE A 551 10.03 -2.02 -3.95
CA ILE A 551 9.50 -3.24 -4.58
C ILE A 551 8.24 -3.73 -3.84
N ALA A 552 8.30 -3.78 -2.51
CA ALA A 552 7.19 -4.24 -1.68
C ALA A 552 5.99 -3.27 -1.71
N LEU A 553 6.25 -1.97 -1.60
CA LEU A 553 5.21 -0.94 -1.62
C LEU A 553 4.48 -0.90 -2.97
N ASN A 554 5.21 -1.01 -4.06
CA ASN A 554 4.65 -0.97 -5.41
C ASN A 554 4.20 -2.34 -5.92
N GLN A 555 4.45 -3.42 -5.15
CA GLN A 555 4.24 -4.81 -5.56
C GLN A 555 4.91 -5.10 -6.92
N ASP A 556 6.10 -4.54 -7.10
CA ASP A 556 6.85 -4.67 -8.34
C ASP A 556 7.51 -6.04 -8.45
N THR A 557 6.97 -6.88 -9.33
CA THR A 557 7.50 -8.21 -9.65
C THR A 557 8.36 -8.21 -10.91
N SER A 558 8.50 -7.05 -11.57
CA SER A 558 9.12 -6.92 -12.90
C SER A 558 10.62 -7.29 -12.93
N ARG A 559 11.29 -7.26 -11.79
CA ARG A 559 12.76 -7.38 -11.68
C ARG A 559 13.52 -6.29 -12.44
N ASP A 560 12.83 -5.24 -12.85
CA ASP A 560 13.39 -4.09 -13.54
C ASP A 560 13.99 -3.08 -12.54
N LYS A 561 15.31 -3.01 -12.50
CA LYS A 561 16.06 -2.15 -11.59
C LYS A 561 15.81 -0.65 -11.87
N ASP A 562 15.67 -0.27 -13.13
CA ASP A 562 15.45 1.13 -13.51
C ASP A 562 14.04 1.59 -13.12
N ARG A 563 13.06 0.68 -13.20
CA ARG A 563 11.71 0.92 -12.70
C ARG A 563 11.74 1.14 -11.19
N ALA A 564 12.37 0.26 -10.42
CA ALA A 564 12.49 0.41 -8.96
C ALA A 564 13.18 1.72 -8.56
N LYS A 565 14.21 2.15 -9.31
CA LYS A 565 14.88 3.45 -9.11
C LYS A 565 13.96 4.63 -9.40
N ARG A 566 13.19 4.58 -10.49
CA ARG A 566 12.21 5.65 -10.81
C ARG A 566 11.16 5.77 -9.71
N GLU A 567 10.61 4.66 -9.26
CA GLU A 567 9.60 4.61 -8.21
C GLU A 567 10.12 5.07 -6.84
N THR A 568 11.43 4.96 -6.59
CA THR A 568 12.06 5.52 -5.38
C THR A 568 12.23 7.03 -5.46
N ARG A 569 12.57 7.57 -6.64
CA ARG A 569 12.80 9.00 -6.85
C ARG A 569 11.52 9.81 -6.95
N LEU A 570 10.50 9.23 -7.56
CA LEU A 570 9.23 9.89 -7.77
C LEU A 570 8.23 9.50 -6.69
N PRO A 571 7.40 10.44 -6.22
CA PRO A 571 6.29 10.09 -5.33
C PRO A 571 5.37 9.13 -6.04
N ASN A 572 5.03 8.06 -5.38
CA ASN A 572 4.08 7.11 -5.91
C ASN A 572 2.74 7.20 -5.19
N LEU A 573 1.68 6.97 -5.91
CA LEU A 573 0.31 6.87 -5.40
C LEU A 573 -0.24 5.48 -5.67
N ILE A 574 -0.90 4.95 -4.66
CA ILE A 574 -1.77 3.80 -4.82
C ILE A 574 -3.18 4.28 -4.43
N ASP A 575 -4.02 4.54 -5.42
CA ASP A 575 -5.27 5.29 -5.25
C ASP A 575 -4.99 6.66 -4.60
N VAL A 576 -5.40 6.86 -3.37
CA VAL A 576 -5.17 8.08 -2.57
C VAL A 576 -4.14 7.88 -1.45
N SER A 577 -3.44 6.76 -1.42
CA SER A 577 -2.32 6.49 -0.52
C SER A 577 -1.03 7.06 -1.10
N THR A 578 -0.19 7.67 -0.27
CA THR A 578 1.05 8.29 -0.73
C THR A 578 2.26 7.51 -0.23
N ILE A 579 3.26 7.38 -1.09
CA ILE A 579 4.56 6.80 -0.77
C ILE A 579 5.59 7.88 -0.97
N ASN A 580 6.29 8.25 0.10
CA ASN A 580 7.28 9.30 0.09
C ASN A 580 8.54 8.84 0.83
N PHE A 581 9.70 9.28 0.34
CA PHE A 581 10.99 9.09 1.00
C PHE A 581 11.62 10.45 1.24
N SER A 582 12.25 10.65 2.40
CA SER A 582 13.15 11.78 2.59
C SER A 582 14.34 11.64 1.62
N LYS A 583 15.01 12.73 1.33
CA LYS A 583 16.14 12.73 0.39
C LYS A 583 17.20 11.69 0.76
N VAL A 584 17.62 11.67 2.01
CA VAL A 584 18.65 10.74 2.51
C VAL A 584 18.16 9.29 2.48
N ALA A 585 16.91 9.02 2.87
CA ALA A 585 16.33 7.70 2.78
C ALA A 585 16.28 7.19 1.32
N SER A 586 15.90 8.05 0.38
CA SER A 586 15.92 7.75 -1.06
C SER A 586 17.33 7.41 -1.55
N GLU A 587 18.35 8.18 -1.15
CA GLU A 587 19.74 7.93 -1.49
C GLU A 587 20.25 6.58 -0.96
N LYS A 588 19.91 6.20 0.29
CA LYS A 588 20.25 4.89 0.87
C LYS A 588 19.57 3.73 0.11
N ILE A 589 18.32 3.89 -0.28
CA ILE A 589 17.59 2.89 -1.09
C ILE A 589 18.24 2.77 -2.47
N LEU A 590 18.56 3.88 -3.13
CA LEU A 590 19.20 3.87 -4.45
C LEU A 590 20.58 3.22 -4.40
N ALA A 591 21.38 3.51 -3.37
CA ALA A 591 22.68 2.87 -3.14
C ALA A 591 22.54 1.34 -2.96
N SER A 592 21.53 0.88 -2.22
CA SER A 592 21.21 -0.54 -2.08
C SER A 592 20.78 -1.17 -3.42
N LEU A 593 19.94 -0.48 -4.21
CA LEU A 593 19.56 -0.92 -5.56
C LEU A 593 20.77 -1.03 -6.49
N ASP A 594 21.77 -0.16 -6.37
CA ASP A 594 22.96 -0.22 -7.21
C ASP A 594 23.80 -1.47 -6.96
N GLN A 595 23.82 -1.97 -5.74
CA GLN A 595 24.60 -3.14 -5.34
C GLN A 595 23.93 -4.47 -5.66
N VAL A 596 22.60 -4.52 -5.83
CA VAL A 596 21.85 -5.76 -6.05
C VAL A 596 21.69 -6.06 -7.54
N LYS A 597 21.69 -7.37 -7.89
CA LYS A 597 21.29 -7.86 -9.22
C LYS A 597 19.88 -8.45 -9.12
N LEU A 598 18.87 -7.69 -9.54
CA LEU A 598 17.48 -8.18 -9.54
C LEU A 598 17.18 -9.17 -10.67
N ASP A 599 17.97 -9.13 -11.73
CA ASP A 599 17.89 -9.95 -12.94
C ASP A 599 18.84 -11.14 -12.94
N GLY A 600 19.40 -11.51 -11.78
CA GLY A 600 20.27 -12.66 -11.64
C GLY A 600 19.55 -13.98 -11.97
N LEU A 601 20.30 -14.99 -12.42
CA LEU A 601 19.71 -16.31 -12.76
C LEU A 601 18.97 -16.96 -11.59
N ARG A 602 19.40 -16.72 -10.35
CA ARG A 602 18.74 -17.21 -9.14
C ARG A 602 17.36 -16.57 -8.98
N GLU A 603 17.29 -15.27 -9.13
CA GLU A 603 16.07 -14.46 -9.00
C GLU A 603 15.09 -14.78 -10.15
N LEU A 604 15.59 -14.93 -11.37
CA LEU A 604 14.80 -15.33 -12.52
C LEU A 604 14.27 -16.77 -12.38
N ARG A 605 15.08 -17.69 -11.84
CA ARG A 605 14.65 -19.07 -11.53
C ARG A 605 13.49 -19.07 -10.54
N GLN A 606 13.60 -18.28 -9.48
CA GLN A 606 12.51 -18.14 -8.49
C GLN A 606 11.23 -17.67 -9.15
N SER A 607 11.27 -16.57 -9.90
CA SER A 607 10.08 -16.03 -10.58
C SER A 607 9.51 -16.97 -11.63
N TYR A 608 10.37 -17.70 -12.34
CA TYR A 608 9.95 -18.76 -13.26
C TYR A 608 9.21 -19.89 -12.54
N GLN A 609 9.76 -20.37 -11.42
CA GLN A 609 9.12 -21.44 -10.64
C GLN A 609 7.80 -21.00 -10.04
N GLU A 610 7.71 -19.77 -9.52
CA GLU A 610 6.48 -19.18 -9.01
C GLU A 610 5.39 -19.12 -10.11
N LEU A 611 5.75 -18.66 -11.31
CA LEU A 611 4.82 -18.60 -12.43
C LEU A 611 4.44 -19.98 -12.94
N LYS A 612 5.42 -20.90 -13.10
CA LYS A 612 5.16 -22.31 -13.48
C LYS A 612 4.23 -22.98 -12.49
N ASN A 613 4.43 -22.72 -11.18
CA ASN A 613 3.56 -23.23 -10.12
C ASN A 613 2.14 -22.64 -10.20
N LYS A 614 2.03 -21.38 -10.58
CA LYS A 614 0.72 -20.68 -10.71
C LYS A 614 -0.10 -21.20 -11.89
N ILE A 615 0.52 -21.44 -13.03
CA ILE A 615 -0.18 -21.80 -14.28
C ILE A 615 -0.17 -23.30 -14.61
N GLY A 616 0.61 -24.11 -13.87
CA GLY A 616 0.65 -25.57 -14.02
C GLY A 616 1.34 -26.10 -15.29
N ARG A 617 2.04 -25.25 -16.04
CA ARG A 617 2.77 -25.60 -17.26
C ARG A 617 4.04 -24.78 -17.39
N ILE A 618 4.91 -25.14 -18.33
CA ILE A 618 6.06 -24.30 -18.67
C ILE A 618 5.57 -22.94 -19.17
N PRO A 619 5.95 -21.82 -18.51
CA PRO A 619 5.57 -20.50 -18.94
C PRO A 619 6.15 -20.15 -20.32
N LEU A 620 5.35 -19.50 -21.16
CA LEU A 620 5.83 -18.78 -22.33
C LEU A 620 6.33 -17.40 -21.92
N LEU A 621 7.15 -16.77 -22.74
CA LEU A 621 7.66 -15.41 -22.44
C LEU A 621 6.52 -14.40 -22.24
N TYR A 622 5.42 -14.55 -23.00
CA TYR A 622 4.21 -13.71 -22.86
C TYR A 622 3.46 -13.95 -21.55
N ASP A 623 3.52 -15.15 -20.97
CA ASP A 623 2.86 -15.42 -19.68
C ASP A 623 3.41 -14.56 -18.55
N PHE A 624 4.71 -14.24 -18.57
CA PHE A 624 5.30 -13.34 -17.57
C PHE A 624 4.67 -11.95 -17.61
N TYR A 625 4.36 -11.43 -18.80
CA TYR A 625 3.65 -10.17 -18.96
C TYR A 625 2.18 -10.30 -18.55
N GLN A 626 1.49 -11.32 -19.04
CA GLN A 626 0.06 -11.54 -18.80
C GLN A 626 -0.28 -11.74 -17.32
N TYR A 627 0.57 -12.45 -16.58
CA TYR A 627 0.37 -12.73 -15.15
C TYR A 627 1.11 -11.75 -14.22
N GLY A 628 1.63 -10.65 -14.75
CA GLY A 628 2.28 -9.60 -13.96
C GLY A 628 3.49 -10.12 -13.16
N SER A 629 4.35 -10.90 -13.81
CA SER A 629 5.61 -11.40 -13.26
C SER A 629 6.81 -10.62 -13.80
N VAL A 630 7.96 -11.26 -14.02
CA VAL A 630 9.16 -10.61 -14.55
C VAL A 630 8.88 -9.92 -15.88
N SER A 631 9.45 -8.74 -16.09
CA SER A 631 9.41 -8.10 -17.41
C SER A 631 10.10 -8.96 -18.45
N PRO A 632 9.48 -9.28 -19.60
CA PRO A 632 10.14 -9.99 -20.68
C PRO A 632 11.45 -9.35 -21.14
N LEU A 633 11.59 -8.02 -21.00
CA LEU A 633 12.81 -7.29 -21.36
C LEU A 633 14.01 -7.67 -20.48
N VAL A 634 13.78 -8.15 -19.27
CA VAL A 634 14.86 -8.61 -18.39
C VAL A 634 15.59 -9.80 -19.00
N PHE A 635 14.88 -10.70 -19.69
CA PHE A 635 15.52 -11.83 -20.40
C PHE A 635 16.36 -11.35 -21.60
N ALA A 636 15.88 -10.33 -22.33
CA ALA A 636 16.62 -9.75 -23.44
C ALA A 636 17.88 -9.01 -22.99
N ASN A 637 17.80 -8.28 -21.89
CA ASN A 637 18.89 -7.46 -21.37
C ASN A 637 19.89 -8.23 -20.53
N ASN A 638 19.58 -9.47 -20.13
CA ASN A 638 20.50 -10.30 -19.35
C ASN A 638 21.68 -10.78 -20.20
N HIS A 639 22.89 -10.41 -19.80
CA HIS A 639 24.11 -10.78 -20.51
C HIS A 639 24.47 -12.28 -20.44
N GLY A 640 23.89 -13.01 -19.49
CA GLY A 640 24.11 -14.46 -19.31
C GLY A 640 23.11 -15.34 -20.06
N LEU A 641 22.20 -14.74 -20.84
CA LEU A 641 21.16 -15.40 -21.61
C LEU A 641 21.18 -14.88 -23.05
N ASP A 642 21.24 -15.77 -24.02
CA ASP A 642 21.12 -15.40 -25.44
C ASP A 642 19.65 -15.15 -25.81
N ASP A 643 18.76 -16.00 -25.28
CA ASP A 643 17.32 -15.95 -25.49
C ASP A 643 16.56 -16.70 -24.40
N TYR A 644 15.24 -16.78 -24.52
CA TYR A 644 14.38 -17.46 -23.56
C TYR A 644 14.52 -18.99 -23.60
N ALA A 645 14.86 -19.59 -24.74
CA ALA A 645 15.11 -21.03 -24.84
C ALA A 645 16.38 -21.42 -24.06
N THR A 646 17.45 -20.62 -24.16
CA THR A 646 18.66 -20.75 -23.33
C THR A 646 18.34 -20.68 -21.83
N PHE A 647 17.42 -19.79 -21.44
CA PHE A 647 16.95 -19.73 -20.07
C PHE A 647 16.21 -21.01 -19.64
N LEU A 648 15.28 -21.52 -20.46
CA LEU A 648 14.55 -22.76 -20.18
C LEU A 648 15.47 -23.94 -20.02
N GLN A 649 16.50 -24.09 -20.88
CA GLN A 649 17.51 -25.12 -20.75
C GLN A 649 18.27 -25.02 -19.41
N LYS A 650 18.61 -23.81 -18.97
CA LYS A 650 19.20 -23.57 -17.63
C LYS A 650 18.24 -23.88 -16.47
N MET A 651 16.94 -23.91 -16.72
CA MET A 651 15.92 -24.34 -15.75
C MET A 651 15.72 -25.87 -15.75
N GLY A 652 16.37 -26.59 -16.64
CA GLY A 652 16.26 -28.05 -16.77
C GLY A 652 15.13 -28.50 -17.69
N GLU A 653 14.52 -27.58 -18.46
CA GLU A 653 13.47 -27.92 -19.41
C GLU A 653 14.09 -28.44 -20.73
N SER A 654 13.45 -29.44 -21.35
CA SER A 654 13.88 -29.95 -22.64
C SER A 654 13.39 -29.01 -23.75
N VAL A 655 14.33 -28.29 -24.39
CA VAL A 655 14.07 -27.42 -25.54
C VAL A 655 15.01 -27.81 -26.64
N GLU A 656 14.47 -28.40 -27.69
CA GLU A 656 15.24 -28.80 -28.89
C GLU A 656 15.03 -27.76 -29.99
N LEU A 657 16.11 -27.08 -30.37
CA LEU A 657 16.17 -26.14 -31.47
C LEU A 657 17.32 -26.49 -32.41
N SER A 658 17.07 -26.36 -33.69
CA SER A 658 18.14 -26.39 -34.69
C SER A 658 19.07 -25.19 -34.52
N LYS A 659 20.28 -25.27 -35.05
CA LYS A 659 21.25 -24.16 -35.01
C LYS A 659 20.67 -22.88 -35.61
N TYR A 660 19.89 -22.99 -36.70
CA TYR A 660 19.27 -21.87 -37.37
C TYR A 660 18.18 -21.25 -36.52
N GLU A 661 17.27 -22.05 -35.94
CA GLU A 661 16.21 -21.57 -35.05
C GLU A 661 16.76 -20.83 -33.85
N ASN A 662 17.83 -21.37 -33.24
CA ASN A 662 18.50 -20.72 -32.11
C ASN A 662 19.08 -19.35 -32.50
N GLN A 663 19.72 -19.23 -33.70
CA GLN A 663 20.23 -17.95 -34.19
C GLN A 663 19.13 -16.94 -34.42
N VAL A 664 18.00 -17.35 -35.00
CA VAL A 664 16.84 -16.49 -35.23
C VAL A 664 16.25 -16.04 -33.89
N LEU A 665 16.06 -16.93 -32.93
CA LEU A 665 15.52 -16.62 -31.62
C LEU A 665 16.41 -15.65 -30.84
N THR A 666 17.73 -15.87 -30.87
CA THR A 666 18.70 -14.95 -30.27
C THR A 666 18.61 -13.55 -30.92
N PHE A 667 18.54 -13.47 -32.25
CA PHE A 667 18.38 -12.21 -32.95
C PHE A 667 17.08 -11.48 -32.56
N LEU A 668 15.96 -12.19 -32.57
CA LEU A 668 14.66 -11.64 -32.17
C LEU A 668 14.70 -11.12 -30.73
N THR A 669 15.34 -11.86 -29.83
CA THR A 669 15.45 -11.50 -28.41
C THR A 669 16.33 -10.29 -28.20
N LYS A 670 17.53 -10.25 -28.79
CA LYS A 670 18.54 -9.20 -28.52
C LYS A 670 18.29 -7.92 -29.28
N GLU A 671 17.80 -8.01 -30.51
CA GLU A 671 17.66 -6.83 -31.38
C GLU A 671 16.24 -6.27 -31.43
N LEU A 672 15.20 -7.12 -31.32
CA LEU A 672 13.83 -6.68 -31.61
C LEU A 672 12.91 -6.66 -30.37
N LEU A 673 13.14 -7.51 -29.36
CA LEU A 673 12.25 -7.61 -28.20
C LEU A 673 12.13 -6.30 -27.42
N ASN A 674 13.15 -5.44 -27.45
CA ASN A 674 13.14 -4.13 -26.78
C ASN A 674 12.17 -3.12 -27.43
N GLY A 675 11.60 -3.42 -28.60
CA GLY A 675 10.56 -2.62 -29.26
C GLY A 675 11.00 -1.24 -29.74
N LYS A 676 12.29 -0.95 -29.89
CA LYS A 676 12.81 0.37 -30.26
C LYS A 676 12.39 0.83 -31.65
N ARG A 677 12.06 -0.11 -32.55
CA ARG A 677 11.69 0.19 -33.95
C ARG A 677 10.39 -0.50 -34.32
N ILE A 678 9.32 0.28 -34.39
CA ILE A 678 7.97 -0.23 -34.69
C ILE A 678 7.88 -0.87 -36.10
N HIS A 679 8.63 -0.37 -37.07
CA HIS A 679 8.62 -0.91 -38.43
C HIS A 679 9.11 -2.35 -38.52
N GLU A 680 10.11 -2.71 -37.72
CA GLU A 680 10.64 -4.08 -37.65
C GLU A 680 9.62 -5.05 -37.04
N LEU A 681 8.88 -4.60 -36.03
CA LEU A 681 7.81 -5.39 -35.42
C LEU A 681 6.63 -5.59 -36.40
N LEU A 682 6.25 -4.57 -37.15
CA LEU A 682 5.23 -4.65 -38.18
C LEU A 682 5.66 -5.58 -39.32
N LEU A 683 6.93 -5.53 -39.74
CA LEU A 683 7.48 -6.40 -40.74
C LEU A 683 7.43 -7.89 -40.25
N LEU A 684 7.80 -8.16 -39.01
CA LEU A 684 7.70 -9.48 -38.43
C LEU A 684 6.26 -9.99 -38.38
N ASP A 685 5.31 -9.15 -37.94
CA ASP A 685 3.90 -9.51 -37.90
C ASP A 685 3.37 -9.88 -39.31
N LEU A 686 3.76 -9.13 -40.34
CA LEU A 686 3.43 -9.43 -41.74
C LEU A 686 4.09 -10.74 -42.21
N LEU A 687 5.35 -11.00 -41.85
CA LEU A 687 6.06 -12.23 -42.19
C LEU A 687 5.38 -13.46 -41.54
N PHE A 688 4.99 -13.36 -40.27
CA PHE A 688 4.26 -14.44 -39.60
C PHE A 688 2.88 -14.70 -40.21
N LYS A 689 2.18 -13.64 -40.63
CA LYS A 689 0.84 -13.78 -41.24
C LYS A 689 0.87 -14.32 -42.68
N ASN A 690 1.85 -13.92 -43.45
CA ASN A 690 1.85 -14.14 -44.91
C ASN A 690 2.97 -15.08 -45.39
N GLY A 691 3.87 -15.50 -44.51
CA GLY A 691 5.05 -16.34 -44.87
C GLY A 691 6.10 -15.62 -45.73
N LYS A 692 5.79 -14.44 -46.28
CA LYS A 692 6.70 -13.59 -47.05
C LYS A 692 6.16 -12.15 -47.13
N VAL A 693 7.07 -11.20 -47.22
CA VAL A 693 6.75 -9.79 -47.47
C VAL A 693 7.43 -9.38 -48.79
N LYS A 694 6.70 -8.69 -49.69
CA LYS A 694 7.24 -8.15 -50.93
C LYS A 694 7.96 -6.83 -50.71
#